data_64df6995a48b63e9f9e23a694238b72a
#
_entry.id   64df6995a48b63e9f9e23a694238b72a
#
_cell.length_a   1.000
_cell.length_b   1.000
_cell.length_c   1.000
_cell.angle_alpha   90.00
_cell.angle_beta   90.00
_cell.angle_gamma   90.00
#
_symmetry.space_group_name_H-M   'P 1'
#
loop_
_entity.id
_entity.type
_entity.pdbx_description
1 polymer ?
#
loop_
_entity_poly.entity_id
_entity_poly.type
_entity_poly.pdbx_seq_one_letter_code
_entity_poly.pdbx_strand_id
1 'polypeptide(L)'
;VSQTPTTPEPGSRTEQEDTVSDSVVEQLLARSNTLGSDPRNTNFAGGNTSAAGTRTDPVTGRPVDLLWVKGSGGDLGTLTEDGLAVLRLDRLRALVDVYPGEEREDEMVAAFDHCLFGKGGAAPSIDTAMHGLLRAAHVDHLHPDSGIALATAADGERLTRECFGDRVVWVPWRRPGFQLGLDIAKIAEENPNAIGAVLGGHGITAWAETSEQCQANSLEIIHTAERFLEEHGRPDPFGPALEGYGALPDDERRERAAALAPVIRGLASTDHPQVGRFTDSDVVLDFLASAEHPRLAALGTSCPDHFLRTKVRPMVLDLPADAPLEQAVARLRELHEEYRAEYRAYYERHAGPDSPAMRGADPAIVLVPGVGMFSFGKDAKTARVAGEFYVNAVNVMRGAEAVSTYRPIEESEKFRIEYWALEEAKLARLPKPKPLATRIALVTGAAGGIGKAIAARLAAEGACVVVADLDAGKAAEAAAELGGADVAVGVACDVSDADAVARALDEAALAFGGVDLVVNNAGLSISKPLLETTERDWDLQHDVMAKGSFLVSREAARVMTAQGMGGDIVYIASKNAVFAGPNNVAYSAVKADQAHQVRLLAAELGGEGIRVNGVNPDGVVRGSGIFAGGWGAQRAKVYGVKEEDLGAFYAKRTILGREVLPEHVANAVFALTAGELSHTTGLHIPVDSGVAAAFLR
;
A
#
# COMPACT_ATOMS: atom_id res chain seq x y z
N VAL A 1 8.44 -69.13 -41.08
CA VAL A 1 8.63 -68.39 -39.83
C VAL A 1 9.12 -67.00 -40.23
N SER A 2 8.18 -66.04 -40.29
CA SER A 2 8.41 -64.62 -40.61
C SER A 2 8.57 -63.85 -39.31
N GLN A 3 9.68 -63.17 -39.13
CA GLN A 3 9.87 -62.22 -38.06
C GLN A 3 9.39 -60.83 -38.54
N THR A 4 8.38 -60.29 -37.83
CA THR A 4 7.94 -58.89 -37.88
C THR A 4 8.90 -58.01 -37.09
N PRO A 5 9.29 -56.80 -37.57
CA PRO A 5 10.04 -55.88 -36.76
C PRO A 5 9.16 -55.16 -35.76
N THR A 6 9.56 -55.16 -34.49
CA THR A 6 8.97 -54.36 -33.40
C THR A 6 9.31 -52.90 -33.61
N THR A 7 8.30 -52.06 -33.72
CA THR A 7 8.36 -50.57 -33.57
C THR A 7 8.70 -50.22 -32.13
N PRO A 8 9.56 -49.25 -31.88
CA PRO A 8 9.84 -48.76 -30.52
C PRO A 8 8.65 -47.94 -30.00
N GLU A 9 8.31 -48.12 -28.71
CA GLU A 9 7.28 -47.40 -28.00
C GLU A 9 7.58 -45.87 -27.92
N PRO A 10 6.57 -45.01 -28.05
CA PRO A 10 6.74 -43.56 -28.01
C PRO A 10 6.58 -42.99 -26.57
N GLY A 11 7.29 -43.52 -25.59
CA GLY A 11 7.09 -43.11 -24.20
C GLY A 11 8.23 -42.36 -23.50
N SER A 12 9.48 -42.46 -23.99
CA SER A 12 10.64 -42.05 -23.20
C SER A 12 11.24 -40.67 -23.51
N ARG A 13 10.87 -40.04 -24.63
CA ARG A 13 11.44 -38.72 -24.99
C ARG A 13 10.61 -37.54 -24.49
N THR A 14 9.31 -37.65 -24.44
CA THR A 14 8.41 -36.59 -23.95
C THR A 14 8.52 -36.34 -22.43
N GLU A 15 8.66 -37.39 -21.63
CA GLU A 15 8.84 -37.26 -20.17
C GLU A 15 10.19 -36.61 -19.81
N GLN A 16 11.24 -36.80 -20.62
CA GLN A 16 12.55 -36.23 -20.35
C GLN A 16 12.67 -34.76 -20.76
N GLU A 17 11.94 -34.33 -21.80
CA GLU A 17 11.88 -32.91 -22.23
C GLU A 17 11.00 -32.07 -21.31
N ASP A 18 9.91 -32.61 -20.78
CA ASP A 18 9.06 -31.93 -19.80
C ASP A 18 9.77 -31.74 -18.43
N THR A 19 10.55 -32.74 -17.98
CA THR A 19 11.35 -32.64 -16.74
C THR A 19 12.48 -31.61 -16.84
N VAL A 20 13.12 -31.42 -18.00
CA VAL A 20 14.15 -30.39 -18.23
C VAL A 20 13.52 -28.99 -18.21
N SER A 21 12.33 -28.82 -18.78
CA SER A 21 11.61 -27.56 -18.81
C SER A 21 11.13 -27.14 -17.41
N ASP A 22 10.66 -28.07 -16.59
CA ASP A 22 10.23 -27.79 -15.21
C ASP A 22 11.43 -27.35 -14.36
N SER A 23 12.61 -27.95 -14.57
CA SER A 23 13.86 -27.51 -13.93
C SER A 23 14.28 -26.08 -14.33
N VAL A 24 14.05 -25.65 -15.59
CA VAL A 24 14.36 -24.27 -16.04
C VAL A 24 13.45 -23.25 -15.35
N VAL A 25 12.16 -23.56 -15.21
CA VAL A 25 11.20 -22.68 -14.50
C VAL A 25 11.52 -22.61 -13.01
N GLU A 26 11.81 -23.73 -12.37
CA GLU A 26 12.20 -23.76 -10.94
C GLU A 26 13.46 -22.92 -10.69
N GLN A 27 14.48 -23.04 -11.54
CA GLN A 27 15.71 -22.24 -11.45
C GLN A 27 15.45 -20.74 -11.68
N LEU A 28 14.58 -20.39 -12.63
CA LEU A 28 14.16 -19.01 -12.87
C LEU A 28 13.46 -18.43 -11.64
N LEU A 29 12.51 -19.14 -11.05
CA LEU A 29 11.79 -18.69 -9.87
C LEU A 29 12.72 -18.53 -8.66
N ALA A 30 13.62 -19.51 -8.43
CA ALA A 30 14.58 -19.45 -7.34
C ALA A 30 15.53 -18.25 -7.48
N ARG A 31 16.05 -17.98 -8.69
CA ARG A 31 16.87 -16.81 -8.99
C ARG A 31 16.11 -15.51 -8.79
N SER A 32 14.90 -15.43 -9.33
CA SER A 32 14.04 -14.25 -9.21
C SER A 32 13.76 -13.90 -7.75
N ASN A 33 13.35 -14.89 -6.96
CA ASN A 33 13.05 -14.70 -5.55
C ASN A 33 14.30 -14.33 -4.74
N THR A 34 15.46 -14.89 -5.06
CA THR A 34 16.73 -14.53 -4.43
C THR A 34 17.12 -13.08 -4.74
N LEU A 35 17.04 -12.66 -6.01
CA LEU A 35 17.37 -11.28 -6.41
C LEU A 35 16.37 -10.27 -5.83
N GLY A 36 15.09 -10.56 -5.89
CA GLY A 36 14.02 -9.67 -5.42
C GLY A 36 13.84 -9.64 -3.90
N SER A 37 14.41 -10.58 -3.13
CA SER A 37 14.33 -10.58 -1.67
C SER A 37 15.20 -9.51 -1.00
N ASP A 38 16.20 -8.98 -1.71
CA ASP A 38 17.05 -7.91 -1.24
C ASP A 38 16.69 -6.59 -1.98
N PRO A 39 16.13 -5.59 -1.28
CA PRO A 39 15.74 -4.32 -1.91
C PRO A 39 16.90 -3.51 -2.48
N ARG A 40 18.15 -3.87 -2.17
CA ARG A 40 19.35 -3.26 -2.80
C ARG A 40 19.55 -3.75 -4.23
N ASN A 41 19.08 -4.95 -4.56
CA ASN A 41 19.21 -5.53 -5.89
C ASN A 41 18.16 -4.98 -6.87
N THR A 42 16.95 -4.72 -6.39
CA THR A 42 15.88 -4.13 -7.18
C THR A 42 14.80 -3.54 -6.29
N ASN A 43 14.12 -2.49 -6.74
CA ASN A 43 12.99 -1.88 -6.05
C ASN A 43 11.74 -2.79 -6.13
N PHE A 44 10.72 -2.49 -5.30
CA PHE A 44 9.47 -3.24 -5.25
C PHE A 44 8.79 -3.32 -6.62
N ALA A 45 8.45 -4.51 -7.07
CA ALA A 45 7.83 -4.80 -8.37
C ALA A 45 8.63 -4.33 -9.62
N GLY A 46 9.81 -3.74 -9.44
CA GLY A 46 10.72 -3.35 -10.50
C GLY A 46 11.52 -4.53 -11.04
N GLY A 47 12.00 -4.36 -12.26
CA GLY A 47 12.79 -5.36 -12.94
C GLY A 47 12.02 -6.60 -13.43
N ASN A 48 12.71 -7.39 -14.25
CA ASN A 48 12.22 -8.63 -14.83
C ASN A 48 13.34 -9.65 -14.91
N THR A 49 13.00 -10.93 -14.87
CA THR A 49 13.92 -12.04 -15.10
C THR A 49 13.33 -12.99 -16.12
N SER A 50 14.18 -13.67 -16.87
CA SER A 50 13.73 -14.63 -17.87
C SER A 50 14.65 -15.83 -18.02
N ALA A 51 14.09 -16.89 -18.58
CA ALA A 51 14.84 -18.09 -19.02
C ALA A 51 14.27 -18.59 -20.34
N ALA A 52 15.16 -18.99 -21.23
CA ALA A 52 14.81 -19.71 -22.45
C ALA A 52 14.92 -21.22 -22.26
N GLY A 53 14.07 -21.97 -22.94
CA GLY A 53 14.09 -23.43 -22.93
C GLY A 53 13.16 -23.99 -24.00
N THR A 54 13.03 -25.30 -24.05
CA THR A 54 12.26 -26.00 -25.10
C THR A 54 11.16 -26.83 -24.45
N ARG A 55 9.94 -26.78 -24.99
CA ARG A 55 8.83 -27.68 -24.65
C ARG A 55 8.24 -28.33 -25.90
N THR A 56 7.58 -29.45 -25.72
CA THR A 56 6.81 -30.08 -26.80
C THR A 56 5.50 -29.32 -27.00
N ASP A 57 5.26 -28.85 -28.21
CA ASP A 57 3.97 -28.23 -28.59
C ASP A 57 2.86 -29.31 -28.53
N PRO A 58 1.84 -29.15 -27.67
CA PRO A 58 0.79 -30.17 -27.47
C PRO A 58 -0.10 -30.37 -28.70
N VAL A 59 -0.07 -29.44 -29.67
CA VAL A 59 -0.88 -29.54 -30.90
C VAL A 59 -0.12 -30.26 -32.01
N THR A 60 1.18 -29.95 -32.16
CA THR A 60 1.99 -30.45 -33.27
C THR A 60 2.89 -31.63 -32.89
N GLY A 61 3.11 -31.85 -31.60
CA GLY A 61 4.05 -32.86 -31.08
C GLY A 61 5.50 -32.53 -31.36
N ARG A 62 5.85 -31.31 -31.76
CA ARG A 62 7.19 -30.86 -32.10
C ARG A 62 7.79 -30.02 -30.99
N PRO A 63 9.14 -30.05 -30.81
CA PRO A 63 9.81 -29.12 -29.89
C PRO A 63 9.62 -27.67 -30.35
N VAL A 64 9.40 -26.77 -29.40
CA VAL A 64 9.26 -25.34 -29.61
C VAL A 64 10.09 -24.59 -28.58
N ASP A 65 10.88 -23.61 -29.03
CA ASP A 65 11.65 -22.77 -28.13
C ASP A 65 10.78 -21.70 -27.50
N LEU A 66 10.82 -21.66 -26.18
CA LEU A 66 10.02 -20.77 -25.35
C LEU A 66 10.87 -19.83 -24.51
N LEU A 67 10.31 -18.70 -24.18
CA LEU A 67 10.79 -17.75 -23.20
C LEU A 67 9.80 -17.68 -22.04
N TRP A 68 10.24 -17.99 -20.84
CA TRP A 68 9.55 -17.66 -19.61
C TRP A 68 10.09 -16.34 -19.10
N VAL A 69 9.24 -15.36 -18.91
CA VAL A 69 9.62 -14.01 -18.43
C VAL A 69 8.62 -13.51 -17.40
N LYS A 70 9.11 -12.84 -16.35
CA LYS A 70 8.23 -12.19 -15.39
C LYS A 70 7.29 -11.23 -16.13
N GLY A 71 5.99 -11.42 -15.92
CA GLY A 71 4.97 -10.59 -16.51
C GLY A 71 4.87 -9.21 -15.88
N SER A 72 3.95 -8.41 -16.41
CA SER A 72 3.70 -7.06 -15.93
C SER A 72 3.08 -7.06 -14.53
N GLY A 73 3.65 -6.30 -13.60
CA GLY A 73 3.24 -6.22 -12.20
C GLY A 73 3.79 -7.38 -11.35
N GLY A 74 3.50 -7.36 -10.06
CA GLY A 74 4.03 -8.34 -9.10
C GLY A 74 5.49 -8.10 -8.71
N ASP A 75 5.84 -8.54 -7.52
CA ASP A 75 7.18 -8.38 -6.97
C ASP A 75 8.08 -9.55 -7.36
N LEU A 76 9.37 -9.27 -7.62
CA LEU A 76 10.34 -10.28 -8.02
C LEU A 76 10.61 -11.27 -6.88
N GLY A 77 10.68 -10.78 -5.64
CA GLY A 77 10.94 -11.57 -4.43
C GLY A 77 9.85 -12.57 -4.06
N THR A 78 8.65 -12.42 -4.63
CA THR A 78 7.50 -13.32 -4.39
C THR A 78 6.93 -13.91 -5.67
N LEU A 79 7.75 -13.95 -6.74
CA LEU A 79 7.34 -14.47 -8.04
C LEU A 79 7.00 -15.95 -7.97
N THR A 80 5.86 -16.31 -8.56
CA THR A 80 5.39 -17.70 -8.75
C THR A 80 5.20 -17.99 -10.24
N GLU A 81 4.95 -19.22 -10.60
CA GLU A 81 4.74 -19.64 -11.98
C GLU A 81 3.59 -18.87 -12.67
N ASP A 82 2.51 -18.60 -11.95
CA ASP A 82 1.37 -17.81 -12.47
C ASP A 82 1.76 -16.36 -12.82
N GLY A 83 2.86 -15.85 -12.26
CA GLY A 83 3.43 -14.54 -12.56
C GLY A 83 4.31 -14.50 -13.82
N LEU A 84 4.51 -15.64 -14.49
CA LEU A 84 5.30 -15.73 -15.72
C LEU A 84 4.41 -15.61 -16.96
N ALA A 85 4.86 -14.83 -17.94
CA ALA A 85 4.41 -14.90 -19.32
C ALA A 85 5.27 -15.94 -20.07
N VAL A 86 4.64 -16.76 -20.89
CA VAL A 86 5.33 -17.80 -21.70
C VAL A 86 5.13 -17.47 -23.17
N LEU A 87 6.24 -17.21 -23.88
CA LEU A 87 6.20 -16.78 -25.28
C LEU A 87 7.01 -17.71 -26.17
N ARG A 88 6.58 -17.86 -27.42
CA ARG A 88 7.34 -18.52 -28.46
C ARG A 88 8.45 -17.59 -28.95
N LEU A 89 9.70 -18.01 -28.82
CA LEU A 89 10.86 -17.23 -29.22
C LEU A 89 10.92 -16.97 -30.72
N ASP A 90 10.51 -17.94 -31.55
CA ASP A 90 10.44 -17.78 -33.00
C ASP A 90 9.50 -16.65 -33.42
N ARG A 91 8.32 -16.54 -32.77
CA ARG A 91 7.37 -15.46 -33.04
C ARG A 91 7.85 -14.13 -32.48
N LEU A 92 8.37 -14.12 -31.25
CA LEU A 92 8.85 -12.90 -30.62
C LEU A 92 9.99 -12.26 -31.44
N ARG A 93 10.93 -13.07 -31.93
CA ARG A 93 12.02 -12.60 -32.78
C ARG A 93 11.55 -12.15 -34.17
N ALA A 94 10.52 -12.76 -34.73
CA ALA A 94 9.93 -12.34 -35.99
C ALA A 94 9.25 -10.95 -35.92
N LEU A 95 8.94 -10.45 -34.71
CA LEU A 95 8.40 -9.09 -34.54
C LEU A 95 9.35 -7.99 -35.01
N VAL A 96 10.66 -8.28 -35.11
CA VAL A 96 11.65 -7.34 -35.67
C VAL A 96 11.30 -6.95 -37.11
N ASP A 97 10.78 -7.89 -37.89
CA ASP A 97 10.43 -7.67 -39.31
C ASP A 97 9.19 -6.79 -39.50
N VAL A 98 8.37 -6.67 -38.49
CA VAL A 98 7.11 -5.87 -38.50
C VAL A 98 7.17 -4.65 -37.58
N TYR A 99 8.31 -4.37 -36.97
CA TYR A 99 8.49 -3.23 -36.07
C TYR A 99 8.24 -1.89 -36.80
N PRO A 100 7.24 -1.08 -36.35
CA PRO A 100 6.82 0.12 -37.08
C PRO A 100 7.73 1.33 -36.83
N GLY A 101 8.74 1.20 -35.98
CA GLY A 101 9.59 2.30 -35.51
C GLY A 101 9.17 2.89 -34.18
N GLU A 102 10.03 3.73 -33.63
CA GLU A 102 9.96 4.26 -32.25
C GLU A 102 8.66 5.05 -31.96
N GLU A 103 8.12 5.78 -32.96
CA GLU A 103 6.90 6.55 -32.78
C GLU A 103 5.64 5.70 -32.57
N ARG A 104 5.68 4.45 -32.99
CA ARG A 104 4.56 3.49 -32.90
C ARG A 104 4.92 2.22 -32.13
N GLU A 105 5.98 2.24 -31.33
CA GLU A 105 6.46 1.04 -30.62
C GLU A 105 5.43 0.48 -29.61
N ASP A 106 4.51 1.28 -29.11
CA ASP A 106 3.44 0.84 -28.21
C ASP A 106 2.54 -0.25 -28.85
N GLU A 107 2.47 -0.29 -30.21
CA GLU A 107 1.73 -1.34 -30.92
C GLU A 107 2.37 -2.72 -30.72
N MET A 108 3.67 -2.78 -30.42
CA MET A 108 4.39 -4.03 -30.19
C MET A 108 3.95 -4.74 -28.90
N VAL A 109 3.44 -4.00 -27.91
CA VAL A 109 2.91 -4.61 -26.68
C VAL A 109 1.69 -5.48 -26.99
N ALA A 110 0.79 -5.02 -27.87
CA ALA A 110 -0.34 -5.83 -28.33
C ALA A 110 0.14 -7.02 -29.20
N ALA A 111 1.24 -6.86 -29.94
CA ALA A 111 1.82 -7.93 -30.75
C ALA A 111 2.37 -9.07 -29.90
N PHE A 112 2.83 -8.82 -28.67
CA PHE A 112 3.28 -9.87 -27.74
C PHE A 112 2.19 -10.92 -27.45
N ASP A 113 0.91 -10.53 -27.44
CA ASP A 113 -0.21 -11.45 -27.21
C ASP A 113 -0.26 -12.56 -28.31
N HIS A 114 0.18 -12.26 -29.52
CA HIS A 114 0.28 -13.23 -30.63
C HIS A 114 1.48 -14.17 -30.51
N CYS A 115 2.40 -13.86 -29.60
CA CYS A 115 3.58 -14.68 -29.32
C CYS A 115 3.35 -15.67 -28.16
N LEU A 116 2.26 -15.51 -27.38
CA LEU A 116 1.97 -16.36 -26.23
C LEU A 116 1.87 -17.86 -26.61
N PHE A 117 2.38 -18.71 -25.70
CA PHE A 117 2.28 -20.14 -25.76
C PHE A 117 1.36 -20.66 -24.65
N GLY A 118 0.32 -21.39 -25.05
CA GLY A 118 -0.67 -21.91 -24.11
C GLY A 118 -1.79 -20.94 -23.77
N LYS A 119 -2.50 -21.24 -22.67
CA LYS A 119 -3.60 -20.41 -22.12
C LYS A 119 -3.32 -20.12 -20.65
N GLY A 120 -3.48 -18.87 -20.24
CA GLY A 120 -3.21 -18.41 -18.86
C GLY A 120 -1.81 -17.82 -18.72
N GLY A 121 -1.39 -17.61 -17.49
CA GLY A 121 -0.16 -16.89 -17.14
C GLY A 121 -0.33 -15.36 -17.11
N ALA A 122 0.75 -14.67 -16.78
CA ALA A 122 0.75 -13.21 -16.71
C ALA A 122 0.79 -12.58 -18.12
N ALA A 123 0.31 -11.34 -18.23
CA ALA A 123 0.50 -10.56 -19.44
C ALA A 123 1.99 -10.22 -19.63
N PRO A 124 2.53 -10.26 -20.87
CA PRO A 124 3.90 -9.85 -21.13
C PRO A 124 4.21 -8.44 -20.65
N SER A 125 5.38 -8.23 -20.08
CA SER A 125 5.90 -6.90 -19.74
C SER A 125 6.31 -6.16 -21.02
N ILE A 126 6.40 -4.83 -20.92
CA ILE A 126 6.97 -4.00 -21.98
C ILE A 126 8.43 -4.35 -22.27
N ASP A 127 9.17 -4.83 -21.26
CA ASP A 127 10.56 -5.24 -21.37
C ASP A 127 10.74 -6.62 -22.00
N THR A 128 9.67 -7.32 -22.36
CA THR A 128 9.72 -8.66 -22.97
C THR A 128 10.63 -8.72 -24.20
N ALA A 129 10.69 -7.63 -24.99
CA ALA A 129 11.58 -7.54 -26.14
C ALA A 129 13.06 -7.68 -25.76
N MET A 130 13.50 -7.00 -24.69
CA MET A 130 14.86 -7.09 -24.15
C MET A 130 15.25 -8.55 -23.86
N HIS A 131 14.36 -9.29 -23.24
CA HIS A 131 14.59 -10.68 -22.85
C HIS A 131 14.61 -11.66 -24.01
N GLY A 132 13.83 -11.42 -25.06
CA GLY A 132 13.71 -12.36 -26.19
C GLY A 132 14.63 -12.07 -27.37
N LEU A 133 15.08 -10.82 -27.54
CA LEU A 133 15.96 -10.42 -28.61
C LEU A 133 17.44 -10.65 -28.27
N LEU A 134 17.82 -10.58 -27.00
CA LEU A 134 19.14 -11.05 -26.56
C LEU A 134 19.32 -12.53 -26.86
N ARG A 135 20.54 -12.90 -27.34
CA ARG A 135 20.90 -14.30 -27.65
C ARG A 135 21.53 -15.01 -26.45
N ALA A 136 20.99 -14.81 -25.27
CA ALA A 136 21.36 -15.48 -24.05
C ALA A 136 20.20 -16.31 -23.52
N ALA A 137 20.49 -17.45 -22.87
CA ALA A 137 19.43 -18.30 -22.31
C ALA A 137 18.76 -17.69 -21.08
N HIS A 138 19.48 -16.87 -20.32
CA HIS A 138 18.99 -16.21 -19.09
C HIS A 138 19.30 -14.74 -19.14
N VAL A 139 18.31 -13.90 -18.79
CA VAL A 139 18.42 -12.44 -18.74
C VAL A 139 17.76 -11.92 -17.47
N ASP A 140 18.46 -11.04 -16.75
CA ASP A 140 17.96 -10.29 -15.61
C ASP A 140 18.01 -8.80 -15.94
N HIS A 141 16.93 -8.10 -15.71
CA HIS A 141 16.83 -6.65 -15.71
C HIS A 141 16.43 -6.21 -14.31
N LEU A 142 17.24 -5.35 -13.66
CA LEU A 142 17.11 -4.98 -12.26
C LEU A 142 17.26 -3.47 -12.06
N HIS A 143 16.69 -2.96 -10.97
CA HIS A 143 16.74 -1.55 -10.60
C HIS A 143 17.46 -1.33 -9.25
N PRO A 144 18.76 -1.69 -9.11
CA PRO A 144 19.54 -1.43 -7.91
C PRO A 144 19.90 0.05 -7.79
N ASP A 145 19.83 0.60 -6.56
CA ASP A 145 20.16 2.00 -6.29
C ASP A 145 21.56 2.38 -6.81
N SER A 146 22.56 1.51 -6.62
CA SER A 146 23.93 1.72 -7.08
C SER A 146 24.07 1.78 -8.62
N GLY A 147 23.37 0.87 -9.32
CA GLY A 147 23.33 0.85 -10.79
C GLY A 147 22.62 2.08 -11.36
N ILE A 148 21.49 2.47 -10.77
CA ILE A 148 20.74 3.66 -11.18
C ILE A 148 21.55 4.94 -10.87
N ALA A 149 22.33 4.97 -9.78
CA ALA A 149 23.19 6.10 -9.46
C ALA A 149 24.22 6.37 -10.57
N LEU A 150 24.88 5.32 -11.09
CA LEU A 150 25.75 5.43 -12.27
C LEU A 150 24.97 5.83 -13.52
N ALA A 151 23.78 5.23 -13.70
CA ALA A 151 22.90 5.49 -14.85
C ALA A 151 22.36 6.93 -14.90
N THR A 152 22.32 7.63 -13.77
CA THR A 152 21.80 9.01 -13.63
C THR A 152 22.91 10.02 -13.31
N ALA A 153 24.16 9.61 -13.33
CA ALA A 153 25.29 10.51 -13.25
C ALA A 153 25.47 11.27 -14.57
N ALA A 154 25.84 12.55 -14.52
CA ALA A 154 25.98 13.41 -15.70
C ALA A 154 26.98 12.85 -16.73
N ASP A 155 27.96 12.11 -16.27
CA ASP A 155 29.00 11.44 -17.07
C ASP A 155 28.94 9.89 -16.89
N GLY A 156 27.75 9.34 -16.78
CA GLY A 156 27.49 7.93 -16.49
C GLY A 156 28.16 6.94 -17.44
N GLU A 157 28.26 7.26 -18.75
CA GLU A 157 28.99 6.43 -19.71
C GLU A 157 30.48 6.31 -19.34
N ARG A 158 31.14 7.42 -18.99
CA ARG A 158 32.54 7.41 -18.55
C ARG A 158 32.71 6.61 -17.26
N LEU A 159 31.85 6.85 -16.29
CA LEU A 159 31.87 6.14 -15.00
C LEU A 159 31.61 4.65 -15.16
N THR A 160 30.70 4.24 -16.03
CA THR A 160 30.47 2.82 -16.35
C THR A 160 31.74 2.15 -16.88
N ARG A 161 32.45 2.82 -17.78
CA ARG A 161 33.71 2.31 -18.30
C ARG A 161 34.83 2.26 -17.25
N GLU A 162 34.91 3.25 -16.38
CA GLU A 162 35.86 3.27 -15.25
C GLU A 162 35.56 2.18 -14.22
N CYS A 163 34.27 1.96 -13.91
CA CYS A 163 33.83 0.98 -12.93
C CYS A 163 34.01 -0.48 -13.41
N PHE A 164 33.69 -0.76 -14.67
CA PHE A 164 33.52 -2.14 -15.15
C PHE A 164 34.48 -2.54 -16.29
N GLY A 165 35.23 -1.59 -16.87
CA GLY A 165 36.01 -1.84 -18.06
C GLY A 165 35.13 -2.15 -19.26
N ASP A 166 35.43 -3.29 -19.95
CA ASP A 166 34.71 -3.83 -21.10
C ASP A 166 33.67 -4.91 -20.72
N ARG A 167 33.55 -5.21 -19.45
CA ARG A 167 32.64 -6.26 -18.95
C ARG A 167 31.18 -5.82 -18.87
N VAL A 168 30.92 -4.51 -18.69
CA VAL A 168 29.57 -3.95 -18.68
C VAL A 168 29.53 -2.74 -19.60
N VAL A 169 28.60 -2.74 -20.52
CA VAL A 169 28.47 -1.71 -21.54
C VAL A 169 27.45 -0.65 -21.16
N TRP A 170 27.59 0.55 -21.74
CA TRP A 170 26.63 1.63 -21.57
C TRP A 170 25.60 1.61 -22.70
N VAL A 171 24.30 1.70 -22.33
CA VAL A 171 23.19 1.92 -23.26
C VAL A 171 22.62 3.32 -22.96
N PRO A 172 22.63 4.26 -23.91
CA PRO A 172 22.01 5.59 -23.72
C PRO A 172 20.53 5.48 -23.34
N TRP A 173 19.99 6.55 -22.72
CA TRP A 173 18.58 6.59 -22.37
C TRP A 173 17.68 6.22 -23.56
N ARG A 174 16.83 5.27 -23.32
CA ARG A 174 15.67 4.89 -24.14
C ARG A 174 14.48 4.67 -23.23
N ARG A 175 13.31 5.07 -23.69
CA ARG A 175 12.07 4.65 -23.03
C ARG A 175 11.98 3.11 -23.03
N PRO A 176 11.53 2.47 -21.93
CA PRO A 176 11.28 1.03 -21.93
C PRO A 176 10.37 0.63 -23.10
N GLY A 177 10.78 -0.38 -23.88
CA GLY A 177 10.02 -0.77 -25.05
C GLY A 177 10.80 -1.67 -26.02
N PHE A 178 10.24 -1.83 -27.21
CA PHE A 178 10.80 -2.72 -28.23
C PHE A 178 12.15 -2.20 -28.75
N GLN A 179 12.29 -0.88 -28.95
CA GLN A 179 13.53 -0.26 -29.42
C GLN A 179 14.67 -0.46 -28.42
N LEU A 180 14.40 -0.32 -27.12
CA LEU A 180 15.42 -0.60 -26.10
C LEU A 180 15.91 -2.06 -26.20
N GLY A 181 15.01 -3.01 -26.44
CA GLY A 181 15.38 -4.41 -26.64
C GLY A 181 16.30 -4.62 -27.87
N LEU A 182 16.02 -3.91 -28.98
CA LEU A 182 16.88 -3.93 -30.19
C LEU A 182 18.27 -3.33 -29.91
N ASP A 183 18.32 -2.19 -29.22
CA ASP A 183 19.57 -1.51 -28.92
C ASP A 183 20.46 -2.38 -28.01
N ILE A 184 19.90 -3.01 -26.97
CA ILE A 184 20.61 -3.90 -26.07
C ILE A 184 21.12 -5.14 -26.82
N ALA A 185 20.28 -5.77 -27.65
CA ALA A 185 20.68 -6.95 -28.43
C ALA A 185 21.86 -6.64 -29.37
N LYS A 186 21.81 -5.49 -30.07
CA LYS A 186 22.86 -5.02 -30.94
C LYS A 186 24.17 -4.76 -30.17
N ILE A 187 24.11 -4.04 -29.06
CA ILE A 187 25.27 -3.70 -28.24
C ILE A 187 25.91 -4.98 -27.66
N ALA A 188 25.10 -5.95 -27.25
CA ALA A 188 25.60 -7.24 -26.77
C ALA A 188 26.31 -8.04 -27.87
N GLU A 189 25.81 -8.02 -29.12
CA GLU A 189 26.49 -8.65 -30.27
C GLU A 189 27.85 -7.97 -30.60
N GLU A 190 27.91 -6.65 -30.50
CA GLU A 190 29.14 -5.85 -30.72
C GLU A 190 30.16 -6.02 -29.58
N ASN A 191 29.75 -6.48 -28.39
CA ASN A 191 30.58 -6.63 -27.18
C ASN A 191 30.46 -8.03 -26.58
N PRO A 192 31.04 -9.07 -27.23
CA PRO A 192 30.86 -10.48 -26.87
C PRO A 192 31.42 -10.86 -25.48
N ASN A 193 32.27 -10.02 -24.89
CA ASN A 193 32.83 -10.22 -23.54
C ASN A 193 31.97 -9.59 -22.45
N ALA A 194 30.94 -8.80 -22.80
CA ALA A 194 30.09 -8.14 -21.83
C ALA A 194 29.13 -9.14 -21.14
N ILE A 195 29.00 -9.01 -19.82
CA ILE A 195 28.09 -9.78 -18.99
C ILE A 195 26.79 -9.05 -18.69
N GLY A 196 26.71 -7.78 -19.06
CA GLY A 196 25.56 -6.93 -18.82
C GLY A 196 25.76 -5.50 -19.33
N ALA A 197 24.77 -4.67 -19.03
CA ALA A 197 24.76 -3.25 -19.40
C ALA A 197 24.20 -2.38 -18.27
N VAL A 198 24.69 -1.12 -18.19
CA VAL A 198 24.04 -0.03 -17.47
C VAL A 198 23.17 0.72 -18.47
N LEU A 199 21.89 0.87 -18.13
CA LEU A 199 20.89 1.55 -18.95
C LEU A 199 20.72 3.00 -18.44
N GLY A 200 21.18 3.97 -19.23
CA GLY A 200 21.13 5.39 -18.85
C GLY A 200 19.75 5.83 -18.38
N GLY A 201 19.66 6.43 -17.17
CA GLY A 201 18.43 6.89 -16.57
C GLY A 201 17.43 5.80 -16.13
N HIS A 202 17.85 4.50 -16.15
CA HIS A 202 16.89 3.40 -15.95
C HIS A 202 17.35 2.38 -14.89
N GLY A 203 18.34 1.54 -15.20
CA GLY A 203 18.77 0.44 -14.33
C GLY A 203 19.90 -0.35 -14.95
N ILE A 204 19.93 -1.65 -14.70
CA ILE A 204 20.93 -2.57 -15.27
C ILE A 204 20.25 -3.75 -15.96
N THR A 205 20.98 -4.41 -16.86
CA THR A 205 20.64 -5.74 -17.36
C THR A 205 21.87 -6.64 -17.34
N ALA A 206 21.67 -7.92 -17.03
CA ALA A 206 22.71 -8.95 -17.05
C ALA A 206 22.22 -10.17 -17.82
N TRP A 207 23.14 -10.94 -18.39
CA TRP A 207 22.81 -12.13 -19.17
C TRP A 207 23.86 -13.23 -19.05
N ALA A 208 23.46 -14.49 -19.27
CA ALA A 208 24.32 -15.65 -19.32
C ALA A 208 23.62 -16.85 -19.96
N GLU A 209 24.41 -17.93 -20.20
CA GLU A 209 23.87 -19.20 -20.71
C GLU A 209 23.31 -20.11 -19.60
N THR A 210 23.64 -19.87 -18.33
CA THR A 210 23.05 -20.60 -17.18
C THR A 210 22.43 -19.69 -16.16
N SER A 211 21.48 -20.20 -15.39
CA SER A 211 20.77 -19.46 -14.34
C SER A 211 21.74 -18.97 -13.26
N GLU A 212 22.64 -19.82 -12.79
CA GLU A 212 23.62 -19.48 -11.75
C GLU A 212 24.59 -18.40 -12.22
N GLN A 213 25.04 -18.48 -13.48
CA GLN A 213 25.95 -17.46 -14.02
C GLN A 213 25.24 -16.14 -14.23
N CYS A 214 23.97 -16.13 -14.65
CA CYS A 214 23.19 -14.91 -14.81
C CYS A 214 23.00 -14.20 -13.45
N GLN A 215 22.63 -14.96 -12.42
CA GLN A 215 22.57 -14.43 -11.05
C GLN A 215 23.92 -13.88 -10.57
N ALA A 216 24.99 -14.62 -10.81
CA ALA A 216 26.33 -14.19 -10.43
C ALA A 216 26.73 -12.88 -11.15
N ASN A 217 26.42 -12.77 -12.45
CA ASN A 217 26.67 -11.56 -13.23
C ASN A 217 25.87 -10.36 -12.71
N SER A 218 24.57 -10.56 -12.38
CA SER A 218 23.73 -9.52 -11.80
C SER A 218 24.31 -9.00 -10.50
N LEU A 219 24.67 -9.89 -9.58
CA LEU A 219 25.26 -9.53 -8.29
C LEU A 219 26.66 -8.92 -8.42
N GLU A 220 27.46 -9.40 -9.37
CA GLU A 220 28.78 -8.82 -9.67
C GLU A 220 28.66 -7.36 -10.12
N ILE A 221 27.70 -7.05 -11.00
CA ILE A 221 27.46 -5.68 -11.47
C ILE A 221 27.04 -4.80 -10.29
N ILE A 222 26.07 -5.24 -9.49
CA ILE A 222 25.57 -4.50 -8.34
C ILE A 222 26.66 -4.22 -7.32
N HIS A 223 27.36 -5.25 -6.85
CA HIS A 223 28.41 -5.10 -5.83
C HIS A 223 29.64 -4.32 -6.34
N THR A 224 29.92 -4.37 -7.64
CA THR A 224 31.02 -3.59 -8.21
C THR A 224 30.64 -2.12 -8.27
N ALA A 225 29.38 -1.77 -8.62
CA ALA A 225 28.88 -0.42 -8.57
C ALA A 225 28.88 0.12 -7.12
N GLU A 226 28.40 -0.66 -6.15
CA GLU A 226 28.44 -0.28 -4.72
C GLU A 226 29.84 0.08 -4.25
N ARG A 227 30.82 -0.83 -4.48
CA ARG A 227 32.22 -0.59 -4.09
C ARG A 227 32.81 0.62 -4.81
N PHE A 228 32.51 0.81 -6.09
CA PHE A 228 32.97 1.95 -6.86
C PHE A 228 32.47 3.28 -6.26
N LEU A 229 31.17 3.34 -5.88
CA LEU A 229 30.57 4.50 -5.23
C LEU A 229 31.20 4.76 -3.84
N GLU A 230 31.48 3.72 -3.07
CA GLU A 230 32.14 3.81 -1.76
C GLU A 230 33.60 4.28 -1.86
N GLU A 231 34.38 3.72 -2.81
CA GLU A 231 35.81 3.98 -2.93
C GLU A 231 36.13 5.33 -3.60
N HIS A 232 35.27 5.82 -4.51
CA HIS A 232 35.50 7.02 -5.31
C HIS A 232 34.57 8.17 -4.96
N GLY A 233 33.56 7.92 -4.12
CA GLY A 233 32.58 8.91 -3.72
C GLY A 233 33.13 9.93 -2.72
N ARG A 234 32.69 11.19 -2.84
CA ARG A 234 32.93 12.21 -1.81
C ARG A 234 32.14 11.87 -0.54
N PRO A 235 32.72 12.16 0.67
CA PRO A 235 32.09 11.81 1.95
C PRO A 235 30.72 12.46 2.16
N ASP A 236 30.54 13.70 1.72
CA ASP A 236 29.32 14.50 1.90
C ASP A 236 28.67 14.80 0.54
N PRO A 237 28.02 13.81 -0.09
CA PRO A 237 27.45 13.99 -1.43
C PRO A 237 26.34 15.05 -1.50
N PHE A 238 25.61 15.26 -0.43
CA PHE A 238 24.53 16.26 -0.32
C PHE A 238 25.00 17.61 0.22
N GLY A 239 26.31 17.79 0.44
CA GLY A 239 26.88 19.02 1.00
C GLY A 239 26.63 19.17 2.51
N PRO A 240 26.96 20.35 3.08
CA PRO A 240 26.85 20.57 4.52
C PRO A 240 25.38 20.57 4.98
N ALA A 241 25.20 20.35 6.29
CA ALA A 241 23.88 20.50 6.91
C ALA A 241 23.41 21.97 6.87
N LEU A 242 22.13 22.17 6.59
CA LEU A 242 21.46 23.47 6.70
C LEU A 242 21.13 23.78 8.16
N GLU A 243 21.38 25.02 8.58
CA GLU A 243 21.00 25.49 9.91
C GLU A 243 19.48 25.43 10.09
N GLY A 244 19.01 24.79 11.16
CA GLY A 244 17.60 24.63 11.46
C GLY A 244 16.88 23.50 10.73
N TYR A 245 17.56 22.70 9.89
CA TYR A 245 16.95 21.59 9.13
C TYR A 245 17.31 20.21 9.67
N GLY A 246 18.12 20.15 10.74
CA GLY A 246 18.47 18.89 11.40
C GLY A 246 17.25 18.15 11.98
N ALA A 247 17.40 16.84 12.13
CA ALA A 247 16.33 16.00 12.70
C ALA A 247 15.98 16.43 14.13
N LEU A 248 14.69 16.59 14.40
CA LEU A 248 14.18 16.78 15.75
C LEU A 248 14.41 15.51 16.60
N PRO A 249 14.46 15.61 17.95
CA PRO A 249 14.42 14.44 18.83
C PRO A 249 13.24 13.53 18.50
N ASP A 250 13.39 12.22 18.68
CA ASP A 250 12.45 11.21 18.23
C ASP A 250 11.01 11.48 18.69
N ASP A 251 10.81 11.75 19.99
CA ASP A 251 9.48 12.01 20.54
C ASP A 251 8.86 13.29 19.96
N GLU A 252 9.63 14.37 19.88
CA GLU A 252 9.17 15.66 19.31
C GLU A 252 8.87 15.51 17.81
N ARG A 253 9.69 14.76 17.10
CA ARG A 253 9.51 14.45 15.68
C ARG A 253 8.22 13.72 15.43
N ARG A 254 7.94 12.64 16.21
CA ARG A 254 6.71 11.86 16.10
C ARG A 254 5.47 12.67 16.46
N GLU A 255 5.53 13.47 17.54
CA GLU A 255 4.44 14.36 17.93
C GLU A 255 4.13 15.36 16.81
N ARG A 256 5.15 15.98 16.24
CA ARG A 256 5.01 16.95 15.16
C ARG A 256 4.50 16.28 13.88
N ALA A 257 4.98 15.10 13.55
CA ALA A 257 4.50 14.31 12.41
C ALA A 257 3.01 13.97 12.55
N ALA A 258 2.58 13.49 13.72
CA ALA A 258 1.19 13.16 14.01
C ALA A 258 0.27 14.40 13.89
N ALA A 259 0.73 15.56 14.36
CA ALA A 259 -0.01 16.82 14.24
C ALA A 259 -0.15 17.32 12.79
N LEU A 260 0.87 17.10 11.95
CA LEU A 260 0.88 17.53 10.55
C LEU A 260 0.19 16.53 9.60
N ALA A 261 0.24 15.23 9.89
CA ALA A 261 -0.26 14.17 9.01
C ALA A 261 -1.71 14.38 8.54
N PRO A 262 -2.69 14.72 9.40
CA PRO A 262 -4.06 14.97 8.96
C PRO A 262 -4.17 16.13 7.97
N VAL A 263 -3.47 17.23 8.23
CA VAL A 263 -3.47 18.41 7.35
C VAL A 263 -2.88 18.05 6.00
N ILE A 264 -1.71 17.41 6.00
CA ILE A 264 -1.01 17.01 4.77
C ILE A 264 -1.85 16.02 3.97
N ARG A 265 -2.50 15.04 4.64
CA ARG A 265 -3.40 14.12 3.98
C ARG A 265 -4.60 14.83 3.35
N GLY A 266 -5.19 15.79 4.05
CA GLY A 266 -6.27 16.61 3.49
C GLY A 266 -5.85 17.32 2.21
N LEU A 267 -4.66 17.91 2.20
CA LEU A 267 -4.08 18.55 1.02
C LEU A 267 -3.79 17.53 -0.11
N ALA A 268 -3.23 16.38 0.22
CA ALA A 268 -2.94 15.31 -0.75
C ALA A 268 -4.20 14.58 -1.28
N SER A 269 -5.37 14.93 -0.75
CA SER A 269 -6.67 14.30 -1.08
C SER A 269 -7.67 15.26 -1.73
N THR A 270 -7.22 16.37 -2.29
CA THR A 270 -8.11 17.39 -2.89
C THR A 270 -8.80 16.88 -4.16
N ASP A 271 -8.07 16.17 -5.02
CA ASP A 271 -8.64 15.59 -6.24
C ASP A 271 -9.28 14.21 -5.98
N HIS A 272 -8.62 13.37 -5.19
CA HIS A 272 -9.08 12.02 -4.84
C HIS A 272 -8.65 11.67 -3.42
N PRO A 273 -9.52 11.03 -2.60
CA PRO A 273 -9.13 10.59 -1.27
C PRO A 273 -7.90 9.66 -1.32
N GLN A 274 -6.96 9.86 -0.41
CA GLN A 274 -5.73 9.10 -0.29
C GLN A 274 -5.55 8.51 1.10
N VAL A 275 -4.81 7.42 1.19
CA VAL A 275 -4.20 6.92 2.43
C VAL A 275 -2.78 7.45 2.49
N GLY A 276 -2.34 7.90 3.66
CA GLY A 276 -1.00 8.39 3.89
C GLY A 276 -0.14 7.38 4.67
N ARG A 277 1.17 7.60 4.65
CA ARG A 277 2.14 6.91 5.51
C ARG A 277 3.26 7.85 5.87
N PHE A 278 3.67 7.84 7.14
CA PHE A 278 4.83 8.58 7.63
C PHE A 278 6.08 7.69 7.62
N THR A 279 7.23 8.29 7.27
CA THR A 279 8.55 7.65 7.27
C THR A 279 9.61 8.65 7.71
N ASP A 280 10.41 8.30 8.71
CA ASP A 280 11.49 9.10 9.29
C ASP A 280 12.82 8.33 9.33
N SER A 281 13.09 7.55 8.27
CA SER A 281 14.34 6.81 8.15
C SER A 281 15.54 7.76 8.07
N ASP A 282 16.72 7.30 8.52
CA ASP A 282 17.97 8.07 8.48
C ASP A 282 18.27 8.60 7.07
N VAL A 283 17.95 7.84 6.02
CA VAL A 283 18.14 8.26 4.62
C VAL A 283 17.34 9.52 4.30
N VAL A 284 16.09 9.58 4.75
CA VAL A 284 15.21 10.75 4.54
C VAL A 284 15.64 11.93 5.38
N LEU A 285 15.95 11.70 6.65
CA LEU A 285 16.34 12.76 7.58
C LEU A 285 17.68 13.42 7.18
N ASP A 286 18.67 12.62 6.79
CA ASP A 286 19.95 13.09 6.31
C ASP A 286 19.83 13.89 5.00
N PHE A 287 19.02 13.43 4.07
CA PHE A 287 18.71 14.17 2.84
C PHE A 287 18.10 15.53 3.16
N LEU A 288 17.06 15.57 4.01
CA LEU A 288 16.35 16.79 4.37
C LEU A 288 17.20 17.80 5.16
N ALA A 289 18.17 17.31 5.93
CA ALA A 289 19.10 18.17 6.67
C ALA A 289 20.15 18.84 5.76
N SER A 290 20.31 18.40 4.52
CA SER A 290 21.43 18.77 3.65
C SER A 290 21.19 20.03 2.81
N ALA A 291 22.28 20.70 2.40
CA ALA A 291 22.22 21.90 1.56
C ALA A 291 21.65 21.64 0.15
N GLU A 292 21.84 20.42 -0.37
CA GLU A 292 21.45 20.07 -1.74
C GLU A 292 20.00 19.58 -1.86
N HIS A 293 19.31 19.30 -0.74
CA HIS A 293 17.96 18.73 -0.82
C HIS A 293 16.96 19.60 -1.62
N PRO A 294 16.96 20.95 -1.55
CA PRO A 294 15.99 21.74 -2.32
C PRO A 294 16.19 21.58 -3.83
N ARG A 295 17.46 21.58 -4.27
CA ARG A 295 17.82 21.40 -5.68
C ARG A 295 17.47 19.99 -6.17
N LEU A 296 17.87 18.98 -5.41
CA LEU A 296 17.67 17.57 -5.79
C LEU A 296 16.19 17.18 -5.76
N ALA A 297 15.45 17.64 -4.76
CA ALA A 297 13.99 17.42 -4.71
C ALA A 297 13.28 18.09 -5.90
N ALA A 298 13.69 19.30 -6.30
CA ALA A 298 13.13 19.99 -7.47
C ALA A 298 13.42 19.26 -8.79
N LEU A 299 14.58 18.61 -8.92
CA LEU A 299 14.91 17.76 -10.07
C LEU A 299 14.02 16.50 -10.14
N GLY A 300 13.58 16.01 -8.99
CA GLY A 300 12.72 14.84 -8.87
C GLY A 300 13.42 13.51 -9.18
N THR A 301 12.64 12.45 -9.31
CA THR A 301 13.14 11.09 -9.55
C THR A 301 13.54 10.85 -11.00
N SER A 302 14.29 9.80 -11.29
CA SER A 302 14.77 9.49 -12.64
C SER A 302 14.41 8.10 -13.17
N CYS A 303 14.19 7.11 -12.30
CA CYS A 303 13.81 5.77 -12.73
C CYS A 303 12.35 5.73 -13.20
N PRO A 304 12.03 5.07 -14.33
CA PRO A 304 10.66 4.97 -14.85
C PRO A 304 9.62 4.50 -13.85
N ASP A 305 9.91 3.48 -13.06
CA ASP A 305 9.00 2.95 -12.04
C ASP A 305 8.62 3.98 -10.98
N HIS A 306 9.50 4.94 -10.70
CA HIS A 306 9.26 5.95 -9.67
C HIS A 306 8.12 6.90 -10.07
N PHE A 307 8.10 7.40 -11.30
CA PHE A 307 7.12 8.42 -11.74
C PHE A 307 5.67 7.98 -11.57
N LEU A 308 5.40 6.70 -11.75
CA LEU A 308 4.06 6.13 -11.59
C LEU A 308 3.56 6.17 -10.15
N ARG A 309 4.47 6.29 -9.17
CA ARG A 309 4.16 6.23 -7.73
C ARG A 309 4.42 7.56 -7.03
N THR A 310 5.55 8.22 -7.33
CA THR A 310 5.99 9.41 -6.62
C THR A 310 5.62 10.71 -7.32
N LYS A 311 5.06 10.63 -8.53
CA LYS A 311 4.98 11.75 -9.48
C LYS A 311 6.36 12.31 -9.83
N VAL A 312 6.40 13.36 -10.65
CA VAL A 312 7.64 13.93 -11.17
C VAL A 312 8.54 14.50 -10.07
N ARG A 313 7.96 15.01 -8.97
CA ARG A 313 8.71 15.57 -7.82
C ARG A 313 7.86 15.59 -6.55
N PRO A 314 8.47 15.69 -5.36
CA PRO A 314 7.77 15.89 -4.10
C PRO A 314 7.34 17.34 -3.91
N MET A 315 6.42 17.57 -2.97
CA MET A 315 6.22 18.86 -2.31
C MET A 315 7.16 18.93 -1.10
N VAL A 316 7.86 20.05 -0.91
CA VAL A 316 8.82 20.22 0.18
C VAL A 316 8.43 21.42 1.03
N LEU A 317 8.32 21.24 2.34
CA LEU A 317 8.17 22.35 3.27
C LEU A 317 9.50 23.13 3.37
N ASP A 318 9.46 24.41 3.08
CA ASP A 318 10.64 25.30 3.04
C ASP A 318 10.85 26.10 4.34
N LEU A 319 10.54 25.49 5.47
CA LEU A 319 10.70 26.06 6.80
C LEU A 319 11.65 25.21 7.67
N PRO A 320 12.35 25.84 8.65
CA PRO A 320 13.13 25.11 9.64
C PRO A 320 12.29 24.12 10.45
N ALA A 321 12.95 23.08 10.97
CA ALA A 321 12.32 22.00 11.75
C ALA A 321 11.55 22.49 12.98
N ASP A 322 12.01 23.57 13.63
CA ASP A 322 11.45 24.16 14.85
C ASP A 322 10.42 25.27 14.56
N ALA A 323 10.07 25.54 13.29
CA ALA A 323 9.07 26.54 12.95
C ALA A 323 7.73 26.25 13.68
N PRO A 324 7.00 27.27 14.17
CA PRO A 324 5.72 27.07 14.84
C PRO A 324 4.76 26.23 14.00
N LEU A 325 4.02 25.30 14.63
CA LEU A 325 3.11 24.38 13.93
C LEU A 325 2.10 25.13 13.05
N GLU A 326 1.53 26.22 13.56
CA GLU A 326 0.56 27.04 12.81
C GLU A 326 1.20 27.66 11.55
N GLN A 327 2.45 28.09 11.64
CA GLN A 327 3.20 28.62 10.50
C GLN A 327 3.49 27.52 9.47
N ALA A 328 3.87 26.32 9.94
CA ALA A 328 4.09 25.16 9.06
C ALA A 328 2.80 24.78 8.33
N VAL A 329 1.66 24.75 9.02
CA VAL A 329 0.34 24.45 8.42
C VAL A 329 -0.05 25.52 7.39
N ALA A 330 0.14 26.78 7.70
CA ALA A 330 -0.15 27.88 6.76
C ALA A 330 0.72 27.77 5.50
N ARG A 331 2.04 27.54 5.68
CA ARG A 331 2.97 27.41 4.56
C ARG A 331 2.72 26.17 3.70
N LEU A 332 2.34 25.04 4.30
CA LEU A 332 1.94 23.84 3.57
C LEU A 332 0.75 24.08 2.66
N ARG A 333 -0.22 24.88 3.08
CA ARG A 333 -1.38 25.25 2.24
C ARG A 333 -0.98 26.10 1.04
N GLU A 334 -0.09 27.07 1.23
CA GLU A 334 0.46 27.89 0.15
C GLU A 334 1.26 27.05 -0.84
N LEU A 335 2.19 26.22 -0.33
CA LEU A 335 3.00 25.32 -1.14
C LEU A 335 2.16 24.30 -1.92
N HIS A 336 1.05 23.85 -1.38
CA HIS A 336 0.13 22.96 -2.06
C HIS A 336 -0.50 23.65 -3.29
N GLU A 337 -0.96 24.88 -3.17
CA GLU A 337 -1.49 25.63 -4.31
C GLU A 337 -0.39 25.90 -5.36
N GLU A 338 0.81 26.27 -4.95
CA GLU A 338 1.97 26.41 -5.83
C GLU A 338 2.30 25.11 -6.56
N TYR A 339 2.37 23.99 -5.83
CA TYR A 339 2.65 22.67 -6.37
C TYR A 339 1.61 22.26 -7.43
N ARG A 340 0.32 22.43 -7.12
CA ARG A 340 -0.78 22.12 -8.04
C ARG A 340 -0.71 22.96 -9.32
N ALA A 341 -0.41 24.25 -9.19
CA ALA A 341 -0.27 25.15 -10.34
C ALA A 341 0.89 24.71 -11.25
N GLU A 342 2.04 24.39 -10.66
CA GLU A 342 3.21 23.94 -11.41
C GLU A 342 3.02 22.55 -12.04
N TYR A 343 2.33 21.63 -11.35
CA TYR A 343 2.03 20.31 -11.91
C TYR A 343 1.06 20.40 -13.10
N ARG A 344 0.06 21.30 -13.04
CA ARG A 344 -0.81 21.58 -14.19
C ARG A 344 -0.02 22.16 -15.37
N ALA A 345 0.87 23.12 -15.09
CA ALA A 345 1.73 23.68 -16.12
C ALA A 345 2.69 22.66 -16.74
N TYR A 346 3.22 21.72 -15.93
CA TYR A 346 3.99 20.58 -16.43
C TYR A 346 3.16 19.70 -17.38
N TYR A 347 1.94 19.33 -16.98
CA TYR A 347 1.03 18.56 -17.82
C TYR A 347 0.73 19.31 -19.13
N GLU A 348 0.35 20.58 -19.08
CA GLU A 348 -0.01 21.39 -20.24
C GLU A 348 1.15 21.59 -21.23
N ARG A 349 2.40 21.65 -20.73
CA ARG A 349 3.60 21.78 -21.60
C ARG A 349 3.85 20.53 -22.45
N HIS A 350 3.48 19.37 -21.97
CA HIS A 350 3.86 18.09 -22.60
C HIS A 350 2.69 17.30 -23.17
N ALA A 351 1.46 17.60 -22.76
CA ALA A 351 0.28 16.89 -23.24
C ALA A 351 0.00 17.19 -24.72
N GLY A 352 -0.24 16.14 -25.50
CA GLY A 352 -0.71 16.19 -26.88
C GLY A 352 -2.17 15.73 -27.00
N PRO A 353 -2.72 15.72 -28.24
CA PRO A 353 -4.11 15.35 -28.47
C PRO A 353 -4.49 13.95 -27.96
N ASP A 354 -3.54 13.02 -27.97
CA ASP A 354 -3.74 11.62 -27.61
C ASP A 354 -3.26 11.30 -26.18
N SER A 355 -2.80 12.32 -25.42
CA SER A 355 -2.35 12.10 -24.03
C SER A 355 -3.53 11.75 -23.13
N PRO A 356 -3.35 10.78 -22.20
CA PRO A 356 -4.31 10.52 -21.15
C PRO A 356 -4.64 11.79 -20.35
N ALA A 357 -5.86 11.90 -19.85
CA ALA A 357 -6.28 13.02 -19.00
C ALA A 357 -5.44 13.08 -17.71
N MET A 358 -5.22 14.29 -17.20
CA MET A 358 -4.51 14.49 -15.92
C MET A 358 -5.23 13.79 -14.77
N ARG A 359 -4.49 12.97 -14.01
CA ARG A 359 -5.01 12.14 -12.91
C ARG A 359 -5.10 12.86 -11.56
N GLY A 360 -5.04 14.15 -11.54
CA GLY A 360 -5.00 14.98 -10.34
C GLY A 360 -3.62 15.63 -10.16
N ALA A 361 -3.61 16.77 -9.46
CA ALA A 361 -2.44 17.59 -9.26
C ALA A 361 -1.85 17.51 -7.83
N ASP A 362 -2.45 16.76 -6.91
CA ASP A 362 -1.99 16.64 -5.53
C ASP A 362 -0.65 15.89 -5.43
N PRO A 363 0.21 16.22 -4.46
CA PRO A 363 1.49 15.55 -4.27
C PRO A 363 1.32 14.09 -3.79
N ALA A 364 2.14 13.18 -4.31
CA ALA A 364 2.24 11.81 -3.80
C ALA A 364 3.28 11.70 -2.66
N ILE A 365 4.24 12.61 -2.62
CA ILE A 365 5.30 12.69 -1.60
C ILE A 365 5.35 14.11 -1.05
N VAL A 366 5.38 14.23 0.28
CA VAL A 366 5.57 15.49 0.99
C VAL A 366 6.73 15.35 1.96
N LEU A 367 7.71 16.23 1.84
CA LEU A 367 8.92 16.25 2.63
C LEU A 367 8.86 17.39 3.66
N VAL A 368 9.15 17.06 4.91
CA VAL A 368 9.13 18.03 6.02
C VAL A 368 10.48 17.99 6.73
N PRO A 369 11.35 19.03 6.56
CA PRO A 369 12.66 19.07 7.19
C PRO A 369 12.61 18.87 8.69
N GLY A 370 13.54 18.08 9.21
CA GLY A 370 13.65 17.72 10.62
C GLY A 370 12.59 16.75 11.12
N VAL A 371 11.55 16.47 10.33
CA VAL A 371 10.42 15.57 10.68
C VAL A 371 10.49 14.28 9.88
N GLY A 372 10.50 14.35 8.56
CA GLY A 372 10.51 13.17 7.70
C GLY A 372 9.68 13.33 6.43
N MET A 373 9.13 12.23 5.96
CA MET A 373 8.40 12.12 4.69
C MET A 373 7.00 11.56 4.92
N PHE A 374 6.04 12.13 4.21
CA PHE A 374 4.69 11.59 4.06
C PHE A 374 4.51 11.13 2.61
N SER A 375 4.04 9.90 2.43
CA SER A 375 3.74 9.31 1.13
C SER A 375 2.26 8.93 1.04
N PHE A 376 1.68 9.06 -0.15
CA PHE A 376 0.24 8.91 -0.37
C PHE A 376 -0.06 7.93 -1.50
N GLY A 377 -1.19 7.22 -1.37
CA GLY A 377 -1.68 6.30 -2.38
C GLY A 377 -3.14 5.93 -2.18
N LYS A 378 -3.71 5.24 -3.16
CA LYS A 378 -5.11 4.76 -3.14
C LYS A 378 -5.40 3.71 -2.05
N ASP A 379 -4.39 3.16 -1.41
CA ASP A 379 -4.43 2.21 -0.30
C ASP A 379 -3.09 2.26 0.45
N ALA A 380 -3.03 1.67 1.64
CA ALA A 380 -1.83 1.71 2.49
C ALA A 380 -0.61 1.07 1.83
N LYS A 381 -0.80 -0.01 1.06
CA LYS A 381 0.28 -0.65 0.30
C LYS A 381 0.86 0.31 -0.74
N THR A 382 0.00 1.00 -1.49
CA THR A 382 0.46 1.97 -2.51
C THR A 382 1.16 3.16 -1.86
N ALA A 383 0.67 3.65 -0.71
CA ALA A 383 1.33 4.72 0.05
C ALA A 383 2.72 4.29 0.55
N ARG A 384 2.85 3.07 1.11
CA ARG A 384 4.13 2.51 1.54
C ARG A 384 5.11 2.39 0.38
N VAL A 385 4.67 1.80 -0.72
CA VAL A 385 5.50 1.61 -1.92
C VAL A 385 5.95 2.94 -2.52
N ALA A 386 5.09 3.97 -2.54
CA ALA A 386 5.50 5.31 -2.98
C ALA A 386 6.63 5.88 -2.10
N GLY A 387 6.54 5.69 -0.78
CA GLY A 387 7.59 6.08 0.15
C GLY A 387 8.91 5.33 -0.08
N GLU A 388 8.85 4.01 -0.27
CA GLU A 388 10.01 3.16 -0.57
C GLU A 388 10.70 3.62 -1.86
N PHE A 389 9.96 3.91 -2.91
CA PHE A 389 10.50 4.44 -4.15
C PHE A 389 11.17 5.80 -3.97
N TYR A 390 10.63 6.66 -3.09
CA TYR A 390 11.30 7.93 -2.85
C TYR A 390 12.58 7.76 -2.02
N VAL A 391 12.65 6.80 -1.10
CA VAL A 391 13.90 6.40 -0.42
C VAL A 391 14.93 5.88 -1.44
N ASN A 392 14.53 5.02 -2.37
CA ASN A 392 15.41 4.60 -3.47
C ASN A 392 15.91 5.80 -4.29
N ALA A 393 15.02 6.74 -4.62
CA ALA A 393 15.42 7.95 -5.34
C ALA A 393 16.45 8.79 -4.58
N VAL A 394 16.32 8.92 -3.25
CA VAL A 394 17.31 9.60 -2.40
C VAL A 394 18.67 8.88 -2.44
N ASN A 395 18.67 7.54 -2.35
CA ASN A 395 19.90 6.74 -2.46
C ASN A 395 20.56 6.91 -3.82
N VAL A 396 19.77 6.90 -4.89
CA VAL A 396 20.26 7.16 -6.26
C VAL A 396 20.89 8.56 -6.38
N MET A 397 20.21 9.60 -5.87
CA MET A 397 20.75 10.96 -5.84
C MET A 397 22.06 11.01 -5.05
N ARG A 398 22.13 10.35 -3.88
CA ARG A 398 23.32 10.24 -3.05
C ARG A 398 24.50 9.64 -3.81
N GLY A 399 24.27 8.48 -4.46
CA GLY A 399 25.31 7.80 -5.22
C GLY A 399 25.79 8.61 -6.42
N ALA A 400 24.88 9.21 -7.19
CA ALA A 400 25.23 10.04 -8.34
C ALA A 400 26.00 11.31 -7.94
N GLU A 401 25.56 12.01 -6.89
CA GLU A 401 26.24 13.18 -6.34
C GLU A 401 27.59 12.82 -5.69
N ALA A 402 27.75 11.61 -5.19
CA ALA A 402 29.02 11.18 -4.61
C ALA A 402 30.15 11.17 -5.65
N VAL A 403 29.92 10.71 -6.88
CA VAL A 403 30.93 10.50 -7.91
C VAL A 403 30.86 11.48 -9.08
N SER A 404 29.73 12.21 -9.22
CA SER A 404 29.50 13.15 -10.32
C SER A 404 28.48 14.20 -9.91
N THR A 405 27.48 14.46 -10.77
CA THR A 405 26.31 15.28 -10.53
C THR A 405 25.07 14.50 -10.97
N TYR A 406 24.04 14.47 -10.14
CA TYR A 406 22.78 13.84 -10.47
C TYR A 406 22.10 14.56 -11.63
N ARG A 407 21.78 13.80 -12.67
CA ARG A 407 21.08 14.27 -13.86
C ARG A 407 19.92 13.31 -14.19
N PRO A 408 18.68 13.69 -13.84
CA PRO A 408 17.53 12.91 -14.23
C PRO A 408 17.30 12.96 -15.74
N ILE A 409 16.44 12.07 -16.25
CA ILE A 409 15.96 12.13 -17.63
C ILE A 409 15.17 13.42 -17.87
N GLU A 410 15.05 13.82 -19.14
CA GLU A 410 14.37 15.03 -19.54
C GLU A 410 12.89 15.06 -19.11
N GLU A 411 12.35 16.24 -18.81
CA GLU A 411 10.98 16.40 -18.32
C GLU A 411 9.93 15.84 -19.28
N SER A 412 10.16 15.97 -20.59
CA SER A 412 9.30 15.37 -21.61
C SER A 412 9.27 13.85 -21.56
N GLU A 413 10.40 13.22 -21.25
CA GLU A 413 10.49 11.77 -21.11
C GLU A 413 9.82 11.29 -19.81
N LYS A 414 9.95 12.07 -18.71
CA LYS A 414 9.19 11.83 -17.49
C LYS A 414 7.69 11.82 -17.75
N PHE A 415 7.20 12.83 -18.49
CA PHE A 415 5.79 12.92 -18.87
C PHE A 415 5.32 11.73 -19.70
N ARG A 416 6.11 11.30 -20.68
CA ARG A 416 5.79 10.16 -21.55
C ARG A 416 5.64 8.85 -20.76
N ILE A 417 6.33 8.71 -19.63
CA ILE A 417 6.21 7.56 -18.73
C ILE A 417 5.01 7.73 -17.80
N GLU A 418 4.90 8.88 -17.13
CA GLU A 418 3.85 9.15 -16.16
C GLU A 418 2.44 9.09 -16.80
N TYR A 419 2.30 9.59 -18.03
CA TYR A 419 1.06 9.60 -18.80
C TYR A 419 1.08 8.64 -19.99
N TRP A 420 1.68 7.48 -19.78
CA TRP A 420 1.73 6.47 -20.82
C TRP A 420 0.37 5.79 -21.03
N ALA A 421 -0.12 5.77 -22.29
CA ALA A 421 -1.42 5.19 -22.62
C ALA A 421 -1.54 3.71 -22.23
N LEU A 422 -0.45 2.95 -22.30
CA LEU A 422 -0.43 1.55 -21.88
C LEU A 422 -0.60 1.38 -20.37
N GLU A 423 -0.02 2.26 -19.54
CA GLU A 423 -0.22 2.25 -18.10
C GLU A 423 -1.66 2.65 -17.74
N GLU A 424 -2.25 3.63 -18.44
CA GLU A 424 -3.67 3.96 -18.29
C GLU A 424 -4.58 2.78 -18.63
N ALA A 425 -4.28 2.05 -19.72
CA ALA A 425 -5.04 0.87 -20.10
C ALA A 425 -4.95 -0.24 -19.02
N LYS A 426 -3.81 -0.39 -18.34
CA LYS A 426 -3.69 -1.30 -17.18
C LYS A 426 -4.53 -0.81 -16.00
N LEU A 427 -4.46 0.49 -15.67
CA LEU A 427 -5.24 1.08 -14.58
C LEU A 427 -6.75 0.94 -14.83
N ALA A 428 -7.21 1.13 -16.06
CA ALA A 428 -8.61 0.98 -16.44
C ALA A 428 -9.15 -0.46 -16.30
N ARG A 429 -8.28 -1.47 -16.33
CA ARG A 429 -8.63 -2.89 -16.13
C ARG A 429 -8.68 -3.32 -14.67
N LEU A 430 -8.20 -2.47 -13.74
CA LEU A 430 -8.25 -2.79 -12.32
C LEU A 430 -9.70 -2.91 -11.84
N PRO A 431 -9.98 -3.79 -10.85
CA PRO A 431 -11.29 -3.84 -10.22
C PRO A 431 -11.72 -2.48 -9.68
N LYS A 432 -13.01 -2.19 -9.75
CA LYS A 432 -13.55 -0.96 -9.12
C LYS A 432 -13.18 -0.92 -7.64
N PRO A 433 -12.87 0.27 -7.10
CA PRO A 433 -12.61 0.42 -5.67
C PRO A 433 -13.75 -0.13 -4.83
N LYS A 434 -13.43 -0.77 -3.71
CA LYS A 434 -14.42 -1.21 -2.73
C LYS A 434 -15.08 0.01 -2.07
N PRO A 435 -16.27 -0.12 -1.48
CA PRO A 435 -17.04 1.00 -0.91
C PRO A 435 -16.28 1.85 0.12
N LEU A 436 -15.40 1.23 0.91
CA LEU A 436 -14.59 1.91 1.92
C LEU A 436 -13.11 2.05 1.52
N ALA A 437 -12.77 1.88 0.24
CA ALA A 437 -11.42 2.16 -0.23
C ALA A 437 -11.01 3.59 0.16
N THR A 438 -9.76 3.78 0.57
CA THR A 438 -9.18 5.03 1.09
C THR A 438 -9.70 5.52 2.46
N ARG A 439 -10.72 4.86 3.04
CA ARG A 439 -11.22 5.22 4.36
C ARG A 439 -10.34 4.62 5.46
N ILE A 440 -10.11 5.37 6.52
CA ILE A 440 -9.33 4.96 7.69
C ILE A 440 -10.29 4.88 8.87
N ALA A 441 -10.43 3.66 9.43
CA ALA A 441 -11.36 3.35 10.49
C ALA A 441 -10.62 3.03 11.80
N LEU A 442 -10.94 3.73 12.90
CA LEU A 442 -10.52 3.37 14.25
C LEU A 442 -11.68 2.70 14.97
N VAL A 443 -11.49 1.49 15.48
CA VAL A 443 -12.52 0.75 16.22
C VAL A 443 -12.01 0.44 17.62
N THR A 444 -12.71 0.93 18.65
CA THR A 444 -12.36 0.71 20.05
C THR A 444 -12.91 -0.62 20.57
N GLY A 445 -12.13 -1.34 21.42
CA GLY A 445 -12.49 -2.68 21.90
C GLY A 445 -12.55 -3.68 20.75
N ALA A 446 -11.62 -3.58 19.80
CA ALA A 446 -11.68 -4.31 18.54
C ALA A 446 -10.85 -5.60 18.50
N ALA A 447 -10.14 -5.95 19.57
CA ALA A 447 -9.42 -7.22 19.65
C ALA A 447 -10.36 -8.44 19.81
N GLY A 448 -11.66 -8.22 20.06
CA GLY A 448 -12.62 -9.31 20.21
C GLY A 448 -14.08 -8.90 20.00
N GLY A 449 -14.97 -9.87 20.04
CA GLY A 449 -16.40 -9.67 20.07
C GLY A 449 -16.97 -8.88 18.88
N ILE A 450 -17.86 -7.95 19.18
CA ILE A 450 -18.53 -7.09 18.19
C ILE A 450 -17.50 -6.20 17.48
N GLY A 451 -16.53 -5.64 18.23
CA GLY A 451 -15.50 -4.77 17.66
C GLY A 451 -14.63 -5.47 16.61
N LYS A 452 -14.24 -6.71 16.86
CA LYS A 452 -13.48 -7.53 15.89
C LYS A 452 -14.28 -7.80 14.62
N ALA A 453 -15.58 -8.10 14.76
CA ALA A 453 -16.44 -8.33 13.60
C ALA A 453 -16.64 -7.02 12.79
N ILE A 454 -16.74 -5.87 13.45
CA ILE A 454 -16.79 -4.56 12.79
C ILE A 454 -15.49 -4.30 12.03
N ALA A 455 -14.33 -4.43 12.71
CA ALA A 455 -13.01 -4.25 12.10
C ALA A 455 -12.82 -5.14 10.87
N ALA A 456 -13.19 -6.42 10.97
CA ALA A 456 -13.12 -7.37 9.87
C ALA A 456 -14.03 -6.98 8.69
N ARG A 457 -15.25 -6.53 8.97
CA ARG A 457 -16.17 -6.08 7.92
C ARG A 457 -15.65 -4.84 7.20
N LEU A 458 -15.17 -3.84 7.93
CA LEU A 458 -14.64 -2.61 7.34
C LEU A 458 -13.39 -2.87 6.49
N ALA A 459 -12.47 -3.72 6.98
CA ALA A 459 -11.29 -4.14 6.23
C ALA A 459 -11.67 -4.91 4.95
N ALA A 460 -12.64 -5.84 5.03
CA ALA A 460 -13.14 -6.57 3.88
C ALA A 460 -13.72 -5.66 2.79
N GLU A 461 -14.26 -4.52 3.18
CA GLU A 461 -14.80 -3.49 2.28
C GLU A 461 -13.77 -2.42 1.86
N GLY A 462 -12.50 -2.61 2.21
CA GLY A 462 -11.37 -1.84 1.70
C GLY A 462 -10.86 -0.73 2.62
N ALA A 463 -11.38 -0.59 3.84
CA ALA A 463 -10.86 0.37 4.81
C ALA A 463 -9.50 -0.08 5.36
N CYS A 464 -8.62 0.89 5.67
CA CYS A 464 -7.52 0.70 6.59
C CYS A 464 -8.08 0.75 8.02
N VAL A 465 -7.65 -0.16 8.91
CA VAL A 465 -8.25 -0.31 10.23
C VAL A 465 -7.22 -0.15 11.35
N VAL A 466 -7.52 0.72 12.29
CA VAL A 466 -6.83 0.82 13.57
C VAL A 466 -7.61 0.03 14.61
N VAL A 467 -7.06 -1.11 15.01
CA VAL A 467 -7.61 -1.98 16.05
C VAL A 467 -7.18 -1.45 17.41
N ALA A 468 -8.03 -0.65 18.06
CA ALA A 468 -7.74 -0.06 19.36
C ALA A 468 -8.32 -0.94 20.49
N ASP A 469 -7.48 -1.40 21.41
CA ASP A 469 -7.91 -2.22 22.55
C ASP A 469 -7.04 -1.94 23.79
N LEU A 470 -7.55 -2.26 24.96
CA LEU A 470 -6.78 -2.15 26.23
C LEU A 470 -5.56 -3.08 26.22
N ASP A 471 -5.69 -4.26 25.59
CA ASP A 471 -4.64 -5.28 25.45
C ASP A 471 -3.90 -5.09 24.11
N ALA A 472 -2.71 -4.51 24.17
CA ALA A 472 -1.85 -4.26 23.02
C ALA A 472 -1.53 -5.53 22.20
N GLY A 473 -1.28 -6.67 22.90
CA GLY A 473 -0.96 -7.94 22.24
C GLY A 473 -2.11 -8.47 21.42
N LYS A 474 -3.32 -8.47 21.98
CA LYS A 474 -4.53 -8.90 21.26
C LYS A 474 -4.90 -7.94 20.14
N ALA A 475 -4.66 -6.63 20.32
CA ALA A 475 -4.86 -5.66 19.25
C ALA A 475 -3.93 -5.94 18.05
N ALA A 476 -2.67 -6.21 18.31
CA ALA A 476 -1.69 -6.57 17.28
C ALA A 476 -2.02 -7.90 16.58
N GLU A 477 -2.42 -8.94 17.34
CA GLU A 477 -2.88 -10.21 16.76
C GLU A 477 -4.10 -10.03 15.85
N ALA A 478 -5.12 -9.28 16.31
CA ALA A 478 -6.31 -9.01 15.52
C ALA A 478 -6.00 -8.21 14.25
N ALA A 479 -5.08 -7.23 14.31
CA ALA A 479 -4.63 -6.50 13.14
C ALA A 479 -3.87 -7.39 12.13
N ALA A 480 -3.02 -8.30 12.62
CA ALA A 480 -2.32 -9.27 11.77
C ALA A 480 -3.30 -10.21 11.03
N GLU A 481 -4.35 -10.68 11.71
CA GLU A 481 -5.40 -11.49 11.08
C GLU A 481 -6.17 -10.75 9.96
N LEU A 482 -6.24 -9.40 10.01
CA LEU A 482 -6.89 -8.58 8.98
C LEU A 482 -6.02 -8.35 7.74
N GLY A 483 -4.73 -8.67 7.79
CA GLY A 483 -3.81 -8.52 6.67
C GLY A 483 -2.53 -7.74 7.00
N GLY A 484 -2.28 -7.43 8.28
CA GLY A 484 -1.07 -6.74 8.75
C GLY A 484 -0.99 -5.27 8.31
N ALA A 485 0.21 -4.72 8.35
CA ALA A 485 0.49 -3.28 8.23
C ALA A 485 -0.03 -2.57 6.96
N ASP A 486 -0.30 -3.31 5.88
CA ASP A 486 -0.89 -2.77 4.64
C ASP A 486 -2.45 -2.71 4.70
N VAL A 487 -3.07 -3.22 5.78
CA VAL A 487 -4.52 -3.22 6.00
C VAL A 487 -4.89 -2.72 7.39
N ALA A 488 -4.17 -3.15 8.44
CA ALA A 488 -4.52 -2.83 9.80
C ALA A 488 -3.29 -2.70 10.72
N VAL A 489 -3.44 -1.86 11.75
CA VAL A 489 -2.49 -1.73 12.85
C VAL A 489 -3.21 -1.90 14.19
N GLY A 490 -2.55 -2.54 15.15
CA GLY A 490 -3.04 -2.70 16.52
C GLY A 490 -2.44 -1.65 17.45
N VAL A 491 -3.28 -0.98 18.24
CA VAL A 491 -2.82 0.05 19.19
C VAL A 491 -3.40 -0.19 20.59
N ALA A 492 -2.58 0.02 21.63
CA ALA A 492 -3.03 0.02 23.00
C ALA A 492 -3.86 1.29 23.27
N CYS A 493 -5.08 1.16 23.78
CA CYS A 493 -5.94 2.29 24.09
C CYS A 493 -6.85 1.99 25.28
N ASP A 494 -6.58 2.61 26.42
CA ASP A 494 -7.57 2.77 27.48
C ASP A 494 -8.44 3.97 27.13
N VAL A 495 -9.68 3.73 26.74
CA VAL A 495 -10.61 4.79 26.32
C VAL A 495 -10.99 5.75 27.47
N SER A 496 -10.77 5.35 28.74
CA SER A 496 -11.03 6.19 29.91
C SER A 496 -9.91 7.20 30.20
N ASP A 497 -8.75 7.04 29.55
CA ASP A 497 -7.57 7.91 29.66
C ASP A 497 -7.43 8.78 28.38
N ALA A 498 -7.48 10.11 28.58
CA ALA A 498 -7.42 11.07 27.48
C ALA A 498 -6.11 11.01 26.70
N ASP A 499 -4.97 10.77 27.38
CA ASP A 499 -3.65 10.71 26.74
C ASP A 499 -3.50 9.40 25.95
N ALA A 500 -4.06 8.30 26.43
CA ALA A 500 -4.07 7.03 25.69
C ALA A 500 -4.92 7.14 24.41
N VAL A 501 -6.05 7.83 24.49
CA VAL A 501 -6.91 8.11 23.32
C VAL A 501 -6.16 8.99 22.30
N ALA A 502 -5.52 10.08 22.74
CA ALA A 502 -4.74 10.94 21.87
C ALA A 502 -3.63 10.14 21.15
N ARG A 503 -2.84 9.37 21.89
CA ARG A 503 -1.81 8.49 21.28
C ARG A 503 -2.38 7.50 20.27
N ALA A 504 -3.56 6.95 20.48
CA ALA A 504 -4.18 6.04 19.52
C ALA A 504 -4.54 6.73 18.20
N LEU A 505 -4.97 7.99 18.24
CA LEU A 505 -5.22 8.81 17.04
C LEU A 505 -3.91 9.25 16.38
N ASP A 506 -2.86 9.55 17.14
CA ASP A 506 -1.53 9.85 16.62
C ASP A 506 -0.96 8.65 15.85
N GLU A 507 -1.06 7.44 16.39
CA GLU A 507 -0.66 6.21 15.68
C GLU A 507 -1.47 5.99 14.39
N ALA A 508 -2.78 6.31 14.39
CA ALA A 508 -3.60 6.28 13.17
C ALA A 508 -3.11 7.31 12.13
N ALA A 509 -2.75 8.50 12.58
CA ALA A 509 -2.23 9.57 11.73
C ALA A 509 -0.86 9.20 11.12
N LEU A 510 0.03 8.58 11.88
CA LEU A 510 1.35 8.15 11.40
C LEU A 510 1.25 6.93 10.46
N ALA A 511 0.37 5.98 10.78
CA ALA A 511 0.23 4.76 9.99
C ALA A 511 -0.50 4.96 8.67
N PHE A 512 -1.53 5.82 8.65
CA PHE A 512 -2.45 5.96 7.52
C PHE A 512 -2.75 7.41 7.11
N GLY A 513 -2.18 8.39 7.79
CA GLY A 513 -2.34 9.81 7.50
C GLY A 513 -3.47 10.50 8.26
N GLY A 514 -4.30 9.77 9.04
CA GLY A 514 -5.40 10.35 9.80
C GLY A 514 -6.52 9.35 10.10
N VAL A 515 -7.76 9.83 10.22
CA VAL A 515 -8.95 9.01 10.47
C VAL A 515 -10.20 9.58 9.79
N ASP A 516 -11.04 8.71 9.22
CA ASP A 516 -12.29 9.09 8.55
C ASP A 516 -13.52 8.48 9.20
N LEU A 517 -13.34 7.42 9.96
CA LEU A 517 -14.40 6.64 10.59
C LEU A 517 -13.95 6.21 11.98
N VAL A 518 -14.75 6.53 12.99
CA VAL A 518 -14.51 6.06 14.35
C VAL A 518 -15.71 5.27 14.85
N VAL A 519 -15.45 4.10 15.45
CA VAL A 519 -16.49 3.28 16.06
C VAL A 519 -16.24 3.17 17.56
N ASN A 520 -17.06 3.84 18.33
CA ASN A 520 -17.12 3.75 19.78
C ASN A 520 -17.79 2.43 20.19
N ASN A 521 -17.01 1.34 20.25
CA ASN A 521 -17.50 0.00 20.59
C ASN A 521 -17.01 -0.48 21.96
N ALA A 522 -15.90 0.04 22.50
CA ALA A 522 -15.39 -0.35 23.80
C ALA A 522 -16.48 -0.28 24.88
N GLY A 523 -16.64 -1.34 25.64
CA GLY A 523 -17.66 -1.39 26.67
C GLY A 523 -17.68 -2.67 27.48
N LEU A 524 -18.31 -2.58 28.63
CA LEU A 524 -18.50 -3.69 29.58
C LEU A 524 -19.92 -3.62 30.19
N SER A 525 -20.37 -4.68 30.82
CA SER A 525 -21.67 -4.71 31.50
C SER A 525 -21.55 -5.34 32.88
N ILE A 526 -21.95 -4.60 33.90
CA ILE A 526 -22.12 -5.09 35.24
C ILE A 526 -23.59 -4.95 35.60
N SER A 527 -24.27 -6.07 35.84
CA SER A 527 -25.69 -6.13 36.12
C SER A 527 -25.94 -6.61 37.56
N LYS A 528 -26.51 -5.72 38.35
CA LYS A 528 -26.83 -5.98 39.78
C LYS A 528 -28.14 -5.31 40.15
N PRO A 529 -28.89 -5.79 41.19
CA PRO A 529 -29.94 -5.05 41.80
C PRO A 529 -29.45 -3.67 42.27
N LEU A 530 -30.34 -2.66 42.30
CA LEU A 530 -29.98 -1.31 42.69
C LEU A 530 -29.25 -1.23 44.04
N LEU A 531 -29.73 -1.96 45.02
CA LEU A 531 -29.14 -1.95 46.38
C LEU A 531 -27.78 -2.67 46.48
N GLU A 532 -27.39 -3.44 45.46
CA GLU A 532 -26.13 -4.14 45.38
C GLU A 532 -25.16 -3.45 44.43
N THR A 533 -25.63 -2.48 43.63
CA THR A 533 -24.80 -1.71 42.69
C THR A 533 -23.93 -0.74 43.49
N THR A 534 -22.63 -0.95 43.46
CA THR A 534 -21.67 -0.08 44.17
C THR A 534 -21.33 1.16 43.33
N GLU A 535 -20.84 2.23 43.99
CA GLU A 535 -20.29 3.41 43.32
C GLU A 535 -19.23 3.03 42.29
N ARG A 536 -18.30 2.10 42.62
CA ARG A 536 -17.30 1.59 41.72
C ARG A 536 -17.91 0.92 40.46
N ASP A 537 -19.00 0.14 40.61
CA ASP A 537 -19.68 -0.48 39.45
C ASP A 537 -20.32 0.59 38.55
N TRP A 538 -20.79 1.66 39.11
CA TRP A 538 -21.33 2.83 38.42
C TRP A 538 -20.22 3.57 37.68
N ASP A 539 -19.19 4.00 38.41
CA ASP A 539 -18.07 4.79 37.87
C ASP A 539 -17.34 4.07 36.74
N LEU A 540 -17.01 2.79 36.92
CA LEU A 540 -16.31 2.01 35.90
C LEU A 540 -17.10 1.96 34.56
N GLN A 541 -18.42 1.76 34.63
CA GLN A 541 -19.22 1.72 33.40
C GLN A 541 -19.34 3.10 32.75
N HIS A 542 -19.43 4.17 33.53
CA HIS A 542 -19.48 5.54 33.02
C HIS A 542 -18.12 6.00 32.48
N ASP A 543 -17.02 5.69 33.16
CA ASP A 543 -15.68 6.05 32.70
C ASP A 543 -15.36 5.39 31.38
N VAL A 544 -15.63 4.10 31.21
CA VAL A 544 -15.33 3.38 29.97
C VAL A 544 -16.28 3.77 28.81
N MET A 545 -17.58 3.86 29.06
CA MET A 545 -18.57 3.99 27.99
C MET A 545 -19.02 5.42 27.73
N ALA A 546 -19.38 6.22 28.75
CA ALA A 546 -19.82 7.58 28.56
C ALA A 546 -18.63 8.52 28.31
N LYS A 547 -17.70 8.61 29.29
CA LYS A 547 -16.51 9.43 29.20
C LYS A 547 -15.59 8.94 28.07
N GLY A 548 -15.36 7.62 27.94
CA GLY A 548 -14.52 7.06 26.92
C GLY A 548 -15.01 7.38 25.51
N SER A 549 -16.30 7.21 25.22
CA SER A 549 -16.85 7.57 23.91
C SER A 549 -16.76 9.08 23.65
N PHE A 550 -16.92 9.91 24.67
CA PHE A 550 -16.71 11.35 24.54
C PHE A 550 -15.26 11.69 24.19
N LEU A 551 -14.27 11.12 24.91
CA LEU A 551 -12.85 11.37 24.66
C LEU A 551 -12.46 10.94 23.24
N VAL A 552 -12.84 9.75 22.84
CA VAL A 552 -12.54 9.22 21.48
C VAL A 552 -13.20 10.08 20.41
N SER A 553 -14.46 10.48 20.58
CA SER A 553 -15.16 11.33 19.61
C SER A 553 -14.55 12.73 19.53
N ARG A 554 -14.11 13.31 20.66
CA ARG A 554 -13.46 14.62 20.70
C ARG A 554 -12.14 14.62 19.93
N GLU A 555 -11.27 13.66 20.20
CA GLU A 555 -9.97 13.57 19.52
C GLU A 555 -10.15 13.21 18.03
N ALA A 556 -11.08 12.31 17.69
CA ALA A 556 -11.43 12.01 16.30
C ALA A 556 -11.93 13.25 15.55
N ALA A 557 -12.81 14.04 16.16
CA ALA A 557 -13.30 15.28 15.56
C ALA A 557 -12.17 16.29 15.29
N ARG A 558 -11.18 16.41 16.19
CA ARG A 558 -9.99 17.25 15.96
C ARG A 558 -9.21 16.81 14.70
N VAL A 559 -8.95 15.51 14.57
CA VAL A 559 -8.25 14.96 13.42
C VAL A 559 -9.06 15.18 12.14
N MET A 560 -10.36 14.86 12.14
CA MET A 560 -11.24 15.01 10.98
C MET A 560 -11.38 16.48 10.53
N THR A 561 -11.49 17.41 11.48
CA THR A 561 -11.52 18.86 11.17
C THR A 561 -10.20 19.35 10.61
N ALA A 562 -9.05 18.88 11.13
CA ALA A 562 -7.75 19.24 10.59
C ALA A 562 -7.56 18.72 9.15
N GLN A 563 -8.08 17.54 8.82
CA GLN A 563 -8.11 16.99 7.47
C GLN A 563 -9.01 17.79 6.51
N GLY A 564 -10.14 18.29 7.00
CA GLY A 564 -11.11 19.00 6.17
C GLY A 564 -11.85 18.09 5.17
N MET A 565 -11.92 16.79 5.45
CA MET A 565 -12.55 15.78 4.57
C MET A 565 -13.89 15.26 5.09
N GLY A 566 -14.38 15.82 6.24
CA GLY A 566 -15.52 15.27 6.96
C GLY A 566 -15.21 13.93 7.61
N GLY A 567 -16.24 13.15 7.95
CA GLY A 567 -16.04 11.83 8.56
C GLY A 567 -17.31 11.23 9.15
N ASP A 568 -17.13 10.07 9.82
CA ASP A 568 -18.19 9.31 10.46
C ASP A 568 -17.81 8.90 11.88
N ILE A 569 -18.68 9.15 12.85
CA ILE A 569 -18.56 8.63 14.21
C ILE A 569 -19.77 7.73 14.49
N VAL A 570 -19.53 6.46 14.81
CA VAL A 570 -20.59 5.49 15.09
C VAL A 570 -20.47 4.99 16.53
N TYR A 571 -21.58 5.05 17.25
CA TYR A 571 -21.69 4.55 18.61
C TYR A 571 -22.35 3.18 18.65
N ILE A 572 -21.72 2.21 19.28
CA ILE A 572 -22.37 0.94 19.63
C ILE A 572 -23.03 1.11 20.98
N ALA A 573 -24.24 1.65 20.95
CA ALA A 573 -25.05 1.85 22.13
C ALA A 573 -25.74 0.53 22.57
N SER A 574 -27.01 0.50 22.74
CA SER A 574 -27.82 -0.69 23.12
C SER A 574 -29.31 -0.41 23.01
N LYS A 575 -30.10 -1.45 22.84
CA LYS A 575 -31.57 -1.32 23.10
C LYS A 575 -31.86 -0.80 24.52
N ASN A 576 -30.95 -1.04 25.46
CA ASN A 576 -31.08 -0.57 26.84
C ASN A 576 -30.99 0.96 26.99
N ALA A 577 -30.62 1.67 25.94
CA ALA A 577 -30.69 3.13 25.88
C ALA A 577 -32.15 3.63 25.99
N VAL A 578 -33.12 2.81 25.60
CA VAL A 578 -34.58 3.16 25.61
C VAL A 578 -35.44 2.16 26.40
N PHE A 579 -34.96 0.93 26.59
CA PHE A 579 -35.71 -0.12 27.30
C PHE A 579 -35.36 -0.14 28.80
N ALA A 580 -36.39 -0.01 29.65
CA ALA A 580 -36.23 -0.12 31.09
C ALA A 580 -36.28 -1.59 31.55
N GLY A 581 -35.09 -2.15 31.87
CA GLY A 581 -34.94 -3.50 32.41
C GLY A 581 -34.48 -3.49 33.87
N PRO A 582 -34.90 -4.42 34.72
CA PRO A 582 -34.46 -4.50 36.11
C PRO A 582 -32.97 -4.92 36.20
N ASN A 583 -32.34 -4.63 37.32
CA ASN A 583 -30.98 -5.03 37.68
C ASN A 583 -29.90 -4.49 36.74
N ASN A 584 -30.10 -3.33 36.12
CA ASN A 584 -29.24 -2.80 35.09
C ASN A 584 -29.14 -1.29 35.04
N VAL A 585 -29.29 -0.65 36.22
CA VAL A 585 -29.40 0.80 36.30
C VAL A 585 -28.18 1.53 35.76
N ALA A 586 -26.96 1.14 36.14
CA ALA A 586 -25.73 1.79 35.67
C ALA A 586 -25.53 1.60 34.16
N TYR A 587 -25.65 0.36 33.65
CA TYR A 587 -25.50 0.07 32.22
C TYR A 587 -26.54 0.79 31.36
N SER A 588 -27.80 0.76 31.76
CA SER A 588 -28.86 1.41 30.97
C SER A 588 -28.72 2.92 30.98
N ALA A 589 -28.31 3.52 32.11
CA ALA A 589 -28.05 4.95 32.21
C ALA A 589 -26.93 5.39 31.27
N VAL A 590 -25.82 4.70 31.28
CA VAL A 590 -24.68 5.04 30.40
C VAL A 590 -24.98 4.80 28.92
N LYS A 591 -25.79 3.80 28.58
CA LYS A 591 -26.23 3.59 27.20
C LYS A 591 -27.23 4.66 26.73
N ALA A 592 -28.04 5.21 27.62
CA ALA A 592 -28.88 6.35 27.31
C ALA A 592 -28.06 7.63 27.13
N ASP A 593 -27.00 7.82 27.91
CA ASP A 593 -26.01 8.89 27.71
C ASP A 593 -25.37 8.80 26.33
N GLN A 594 -24.79 7.64 25.94
CA GLN A 594 -24.20 7.41 24.60
C GLN A 594 -25.23 7.75 23.50
N ALA A 595 -26.48 7.31 23.63
CA ALA A 595 -27.50 7.59 22.63
C ALA A 595 -27.84 9.09 22.56
N HIS A 596 -27.68 9.85 23.66
CA HIS A 596 -27.87 11.29 23.64
C HIS A 596 -26.65 12.03 23.08
N GLN A 597 -25.43 11.58 23.37
CA GLN A 597 -24.18 12.09 22.75
C GLN A 597 -24.26 12.05 21.22
N VAL A 598 -24.78 10.97 20.61
CA VAL A 598 -25.01 10.87 19.16
C VAL A 598 -25.80 12.07 18.63
N ARG A 599 -26.88 12.44 19.27
CA ARG A 599 -27.72 13.58 18.81
C ARG A 599 -27.04 14.93 19.00
N LEU A 600 -26.35 15.10 20.13
CA LEU A 600 -25.63 16.34 20.44
C LEU A 600 -24.49 16.57 19.47
N LEU A 601 -23.65 15.55 19.28
CA LEU A 601 -22.51 15.63 18.38
C LEU A 601 -22.92 15.73 16.90
N ALA A 602 -24.02 15.08 16.50
CA ALA A 602 -24.56 15.26 15.14
C ALA A 602 -24.96 16.71 14.87
N ALA A 603 -25.54 17.40 15.87
CA ALA A 603 -25.89 18.81 15.74
C ALA A 603 -24.67 19.73 15.75
N GLU A 604 -23.64 19.40 16.53
CA GLU A 604 -22.44 20.22 16.70
C GLU A 604 -21.45 20.07 15.51
N LEU A 605 -21.21 18.84 15.04
CA LEU A 605 -20.18 18.53 14.07
C LEU A 605 -20.67 18.50 12.62
N GLY A 606 -21.98 18.61 12.41
CA GLY A 606 -22.56 18.54 11.05
C GLY A 606 -22.05 19.62 10.11
N GLY A 607 -21.70 20.81 10.61
CA GLY A 607 -21.11 21.91 9.84
C GLY A 607 -19.72 21.58 9.27
N GLU A 608 -18.99 20.69 9.91
CA GLU A 608 -17.67 20.20 9.48
C GLU A 608 -17.78 18.96 8.55
N GLY A 609 -19.00 18.57 8.14
CA GLY A 609 -19.21 17.37 7.33
C GLY A 609 -19.02 16.05 8.11
N ILE A 610 -18.99 16.08 9.43
CA ILE A 610 -18.85 14.91 10.30
C ILE A 610 -20.23 14.41 10.69
N ARG A 611 -20.56 13.18 10.34
CA ARG A 611 -21.84 12.54 10.68
C ARG A 611 -21.67 11.69 11.94
N VAL A 612 -22.66 11.72 12.81
CA VAL A 612 -22.65 10.93 14.05
C VAL A 612 -23.93 10.11 14.14
N ASN A 613 -23.79 8.79 14.18
CA ASN A 613 -24.91 7.86 14.22
C ASN A 613 -24.68 6.75 15.27
N GLY A 614 -25.74 6.02 15.61
CA GLY A 614 -25.71 4.95 16.59
C GLY A 614 -26.26 3.63 16.06
N VAL A 615 -25.79 2.54 16.63
CA VAL A 615 -26.34 1.20 16.48
C VAL A 615 -26.78 0.70 17.85
N ASN A 616 -28.00 0.17 17.95
CA ASN A 616 -28.60 -0.32 19.20
C ASN A 616 -28.80 -1.85 19.13
N PRO A 617 -27.75 -2.65 19.45
CA PRO A 617 -27.89 -4.11 19.47
C PRO A 617 -28.62 -4.60 20.73
N ASP A 618 -29.22 -5.79 20.63
CA ASP A 618 -29.67 -6.59 21.78
C ASP A 618 -29.35 -8.07 21.59
N GLY A 619 -29.06 -8.76 22.68
CA GLY A 619 -28.97 -10.21 22.75
C GLY A 619 -27.85 -10.81 21.89
N VAL A 620 -26.76 -10.10 21.66
CA VAL A 620 -25.56 -10.62 21.00
C VAL A 620 -24.81 -11.54 21.98
N VAL A 621 -25.31 -12.78 22.11
CA VAL A 621 -24.78 -13.75 23.09
C VAL A 621 -23.54 -14.46 22.56
N ARG A 622 -23.62 -15.03 21.38
CA ARG A 622 -22.50 -15.75 20.74
C ARG A 622 -21.51 -14.74 20.15
N GLY A 623 -20.22 -14.96 20.41
CA GLY A 623 -19.15 -14.14 19.87
C GLY A 623 -19.00 -12.77 20.50
N SER A 624 -19.78 -12.42 21.55
CA SER A 624 -19.61 -11.15 22.28
C SER A 624 -18.71 -11.31 23.48
N GLY A 625 -17.76 -10.39 23.67
CA GLY A 625 -16.85 -10.38 24.80
C GLY A 625 -17.58 -10.17 26.16
N ILE A 626 -18.72 -9.46 26.16
CA ILE A 626 -19.55 -9.24 27.35
C ILE A 626 -20.05 -10.58 27.94
N PHE A 627 -20.46 -11.52 27.10
CA PHE A 627 -20.98 -12.79 27.54
C PHE A 627 -19.89 -13.83 27.86
N ALA A 628 -18.67 -13.65 27.38
CA ALA A 628 -17.58 -14.59 27.60
C ALA A 628 -17.00 -14.54 29.02
N GLY A 629 -17.12 -13.45 29.76
CA GLY A 629 -16.51 -13.21 31.09
C GLY A 629 -17.30 -13.74 32.29
N GLY A 630 -18.10 -14.82 32.15
CA GLY A 630 -18.93 -15.37 33.24
C GLY A 630 -20.30 -14.67 33.40
N TRP A 631 -20.52 -13.55 32.73
CA TRP A 631 -21.79 -12.84 32.74
C TRP A 631 -22.90 -13.64 32.04
N GLY A 632 -22.55 -14.41 30.98
CA GLY A 632 -23.47 -15.33 30.31
C GLY A 632 -24.03 -16.38 31.27
N ALA A 633 -23.18 -17.01 32.08
CA ALA A 633 -23.59 -17.98 33.12
C ALA A 633 -24.49 -17.35 34.18
N GLN A 634 -24.20 -16.12 34.65
CA GLN A 634 -25.03 -15.39 35.58
C GLN A 634 -26.41 -15.09 35.00
N ARG A 635 -26.51 -14.65 33.74
CA ARG A 635 -27.77 -14.37 33.07
C ARG A 635 -28.59 -15.64 32.82
N ALA A 636 -27.94 -16.71 32.40
CA ALA A 636 -28.58 -18.01 32.23
C ALA A 636 -29.23 -18.49 33.55
N LYS A 637 -28.50 -18.31 34.66
CA LYS A 637 -29.02 -18.62 35.99
C LYS A 637 -30.24 -17.76 36.37
N VAL A 638 -30.19 -16.45 36.11
CA VAL A 638 -31.32 -15.53 36.38
C VAL A 638 -32.55 -15.91 35.58
N TYR A 639 -32.38 -16.34 34.33
CA TYR A 639 -33.49 -16.73 33.45
C TYR A 639 -33.88 -18.21 33.61
N GLY A 640 -33.19 -19.01 34.39
CA GLY A 640 -33.49 -20.41 34.59
C GLY A 640 -33.28 -21.29 33.35
N VAL A 641 -32.29 -20.87 32.49
CA VAL A 641 -31.91 -21.60 31.26
C VAL A 641 -30.46 -22.04 31.35
N LYS A 642 -30.05 -22.98 30.50
CA LYS A 642 -28.62 -23.32 30.36
C LYS A 642 -27.91 -22.20 29.58
N GLU A 643 -26.61 -22.03 29.82
CA GLU A 643 -25.80 -21.03 29.15
C GLU A 643 -25.80 -21.23 27.62
N GLU A 644 -25.73 -22.46 27.13
CA GLU A 644 -25.81 -22.83 25.71
C GLU A 644 -27.14 -22.44 25.04
N ASP A 645 -28.25 -22.35 25.81
CA ASP A 645 -29.59 -22.01 25.34
C ASP A 645 -29.87 -20.49 25.42
N LEU A 646 -28.95 -19.71 25.98
CA LEU A 646 -29.18 -18.29 26.25
C LEU A 646 -29.47 -17.48 24.97
N GLY A 647 -28.75 -17.75 23.88
CA GLY A 647 -28.99 -17.12 22.58
C GLY A 647 -30.40 -17.40 22.04
N ALA A 648 -30.83 -18.66 22.08
CA ALA A 648 -32.19 -19.05 21.68
C ALA A 648 -33.26 -18.43 22.62
N PHE A 649 -32.96 -18.28 23.91
CA PHE A 649 -33.84 -17.60 24.86
C PHE A 649 -34.02 -16.12 24.48
N TYR A 650 -32.94 -15.39 24.16
CA TYR A 650 -33.02 -14.03 23.68
C TYR A 650 -33.80 -13.91 22.37
N ALA A 651 -33.57 -14.80 21.43
CA ALA A 651 -34.28 -14.84 20.15
C ALA A 651 -35.80 -14.95 20.30
N LYS A 652 -36.27 -15.82 21.20
CA LYS A 652 -37.71 -16.03 21.47
C LYS A 652 -38.41 -14.74 22.00
N ARG A 653 -37.70 -13.75 22.49
CA ARG A 653 -38.25 -12.50 23.00
C ARG A 653 -38.41 -11.44 21.90
N THR A 654 -37.94 -11.74 20.69
CA THR A 654 -37.96 -10.82 19.56
C THR A 654 -39.06 -11.17 18.56
N ILE A 655 -39.48 -10.20 17.76
CA ILE A 655 -40.53 -10.43 16.73
C ILE A 655 -40.06 -11.40 15.65
N LEU A 656 -38.80 -11.29 15.22
CA LEU A 656 -38.25 -12.15 14.17
C LEU A 656 -37.88 -13.56 14.68
N GLY A 657 -37.79 -13.77 15.99
CA GLY A 657 -37.42 -15.05 16.59
C GLY A 657 -35.99 -15.51 16.21
N ARG A 658 -35.08 -14.58 15.93
CA ARG A 658 -33.72 -14.85 15.46
C ARG A 658 -32.67 -14.29 16.39
N GLU A 659 -31.55 -15.02 16.53
CA GLU A 659 -30.40 -14.53 17.29
C GLU A 659 -29.70 -13.37 16.55
N VAL A 660 -29.22 -12.41 17.31
CA VAL A 660 -28.33 -11.36 16.82
C VAL A 660 -26.88 -11.78 17.05
N LEU A 661 -26.06 -11.66 16.01
CA LEU A 661 -24.65 -12.01 15.99
C LEU A 661 -23.80 -10.74 15.77
N PRO A 662 -22.49 -10.75 16.10
CA PRO A 662 -21.57 -9.63 15.87
C PRO A 662 -21.60 -9.10 14.42
N GLU A 663 -21.72 -10.01 13.43
CA GLU A 663 -21.77 -9.68 12.01
C GLU A 663 -23.00 -8.83 11.63
N HIS A 664 -24.12 -9.01 12.32
CA HIS A 664 -25.32 -8.19 12.08
C HIS A 664 -25.06 -6.74 12.53
N VAL A 665 -24.33 -6.55 13.64
CA VAL A 665 -23.93 -5.22 14.13
C VAL A 665 -22.92 -4.59 13.16
N ALA A 666 -21.93 -5.36 12.71
CA ALA A 666 -20.94 -4.93 11.73
C ALA A 666 -21.60 -4.48 10.40
N ASN A 667 -22.62 -5.20 9.94
CA ASN A 667 -23.39 -4.85 8.74
C ASN A 667 -24.14 -3.51 8.91
N ALA A 668 -24.66 -3.23 10.09
CA ALA A 668 -25.32 -1.95 10.37
C ALA A 668 -24.32 -0.78 10.38
N VAL A 669 -23.12 -0.98 10.96
CA VAL A 669 -22.03 0.01 10.90
C VAL A 669 -21.64 0.26 9.45
N PHE A 670 -21.43 -0.77 8.66
CA PHE A 670 -21.11 -0.65 7.22
C PHE A 670 -22.20 0.12 6.48
N ALA A 671 -23.48 -0.18 6.67
CA ALA A 671 -24.58 0.53 6.02
C ALA A 671 -24.60 2.03 6.34
N LEU A 672 -24.23 2.42 7.57
CA LEU A 672 -24.13 3.83 7.98
C LEU A 672 -22.97 4.58 7.31
N THR A 673 -21.91 3.86 6.90
CA THR A 673 -20.61 4.45 6.53
C THR A 673 -20.21 4.23 5.07
N ALA A 674 -20.91 3.34 4.34
CA ALA A 674 -20.59 2.98 2.95
C ALA A 674 -21.07 3.99 1.87
N GLY A 675 -21.72 5.08 2.29
CA GLY A 675 -22.13 6.17 1.37
C GLY A 675 -23.62 6.21 1.05
N GLU A 676 -24.34 5.08 1.09
CA GLU A 676 -25.78 5.03 0.79
C GLU A 676 -26.61 5.90 1.74
N LEU A 677 -26.16 6.01 2.98
CA LEU A 677 -26.80 6.86 4.01
C LEU A 677 -26.05 8.18 4.23
N SER A 678 -25.42 8.74 3.20
CA SER A 678 -24.57 9.94 3.27
C SER A 678 -25.30 11.20 3.78
N HIS A 679 -26.63 11.27 3.68
CA HIS A 679 -27.46 12.36 4.20
C HIS A 679 -28.10 12.04 5.55
N THR A 680 -27.55 11.08 6.31
CA THR A 680 -28.11 10.64 7.60
C THR A 680 -27.13 10.94 8.73
N THR A 681 -27.59 11.70 9.75
CA THR A 681 -26.86 11.95 10.99
C THR A 681 -27.86 12.01 12.16
N GLY A 682 -27.45 11.68 13.38
CA GLY A 682 -28.31 11.63 14.55
C GLY A 682 -29.25 10.41 14.62
N LEU A 683 -29.10 9.44 13.69
CA LEU A 683 -29.92 8.23 13.62
C LEU A 683 -29.42 7.15 14.59
N HIS A 684 -30.36 6.36 15.12
CA HIS A 684 -30.08 5.08 15.78
C HIS A 684 -30.71 3.92 15.03
N ILE A 685 -29.91 2.95 14.61
CA ILE A 685 -30.39 1.71 13.96
C ILE A 685 -30.51 0.61 15.01
N PRO A 686 -31.72 0.07 15.30
CA PRO A 686 -31.85 -1.11 16.14
C PRO A 686 -31.37 -2.37 15.40
N VAL A 687 -30.52 -3.17 16.06
CA VAL A 687 -30.07 -4.49 15.61
C VAL A 687 -30.42 -5.50 16.70
N ASP A 688 -31.71 -5.77 16.86
CA ASP A 688 -32.27 -6.46 18.01
C ASP A 688 -33.34 -7.54 17.62
N SER A 689 -33.42 -7.86 16.33
CA SER A 689 -34.46 -8.77 15.80
C SER A 689 -35.89 -8.38 16.14
N GLY A 690 -36.12 -7.11 16.49
CA GLY A 690 -37.44 -6.56 16.82
C GLY A 690 -37.84 -6.77 18.29
N VAL A 691 -37.23 -6.02 19.21
CA VAL A 691 -37.68 -5.92 20.60
C VAL A 691 -38.77 -4.87 20.67
N ALA A 692 -40.06 -5.28 20.63
CA ALA A 692 -41.20 -4.38 20.53
C ALA A 692 -41.25 -3.31 21.68
N ALA A 693 -40.80 -3.67 22.87
CA ALA A 693 -40.75 -2.76 24.02
C ALA A 693 -39.66 -1.67 23.90
N ALA A 694 -38.73 -1.81 22.95
CA ALA A 694 -37.65 -0.86 22.67
C ALA A 694 -37.89 -0.03 21.38
N PHE A 695 -39.08 -0.15 20.76
CA PHE A 695 -39.43 0.68 19.62
C PHE A 695 -39.48 2.15 20.03
N LEU A 696 -38.75 2.99 19.30
CA LEU A 696 -38.80 4.42 19.46
C LEU A 696 -40.19 4.93 19.04
N ARG A 697 -40.81 5.78 19.88
CA ARG A 697 -42.12 6.39 19.64
C ARG A 697 -41.96 7.87 19.33
#